data_1c125f52b1adc97ac2de92c486a223d0
#
_entry.id   1c125f52b1adc97ac2de92c486a223d0
#
_cell.length_a   1.000
_cell.length_b   1.000
_cell.length_c   1.000
_cell.angle_alpha   90.00
_cell.angle_beta   90.00
_cell.angle_gamma   90.00
#
_symmetry.space_group_name_H-M   'P 1'
#
loop_
_entity.id
_entity.type
_entity.pdbx_description
1 polymer ?
#
loop_
_entity_poly.entity_id
_entity_poly.type
_entity_poly.pdbx_seq_one_letter_code
_entity_poly.pdbx_strand_id
1 'polypeptide(L)'
;ISGVTVVFRAGEQEQTPPEGFESSGSETVLGTEVKYDTPITRTITSANIDRLRLTFGVQALVETTSKGDRNPSEVRLLVQIQRNGRWLTEKDITIKGKTTSQYLAPVVVGNLPPRPFSIRMRRMTPDSTTDQLQNKTLWSSYTEIIDVKQCYPNTALVGVQVDSEQFGSQQVSRNYHLRGRILQVPSNYNPQTRQYSGIWDGTFKPAYSDNPAWCLWDMLTHPRYGMGKRLGAADVDKWALYVIGQYCDQSVPDGFGGTEPRITCNAYLTTQRKAWDVLSDFCSAMRCMPVWNGQTLTFVQDRPSDKVWTYNRSNVVMPDDGAPFRYSFSALKDRHNAVEVNWIDPNNGQETATELVEDTQAIARYGRNVTKMDAFGCTSRGQAHRAGLWLIKTELLETQTVDFCVGAEGLRHVPGDVIEICDDDYAGISTGGRVLAVNSQTRTLTLDREITLPSSGTTLISLVDGSGNPVSVEVQSVTDGVKVKVSRVPDGVAEYSVWGLKLPTLRQRLFRCVSIRENDDGTYAITAVQHVPEKEAIVDNGAYFDGDQSGTVNGVTPPAVQHLTAEVTADSGEYQVLARWDTPKVVKGVSFMLRLTVAADDGSERLVSTARTTETTYRFRQLAPGNYRLTVRAVNARGQQGDPASVSFRIAAPAAPSRIELTPGYFQITATPHLAVYDPTVQFEFWFSEKRIADIRQVETTARYLGTALYWIAASINIKPGHDYYFYIRSVNTVGKSAFVEAVGQPSNDPAAYLNFFRGAINKTHLGREINERIDASALRTEVEQLENEINREMTQLEKDVRQRAERDIAEVTKKITASENSITELVAKKSGEQSLAIAKVDRKVDSVSSEIRQTV
;
A
#
# COMPACT_ATOMS: atom_id res chain seq x y z
N ILE A 1 -18.89 -20.97 28.66
CA ILE A 1 -20.29 -21.16 28.28
C ILE A 1 -20.69 -22.51 28.89
N SER A 2 -21.71 -22.53 29.74
CA SER A 2 -22.20 -23.80 30.27
C SER A 2 -22.89 -24.63 29.17
N GLY A 3 -22.78 -25.96 29.27
CA GLY A 3 -23.35 -26.86 28.24
C GLY A 3 -22.57 -26.98 26.96
N VAL A 4 -21.35 -26.43 26.88
CA VAL A 4 -20.48 -26.58 25.71
C VAL A 4 -19.12 -27.11 26.16
N THR A 5 -18.71 -28.24 25.58
CA THR A 5 -17.37 -28.79 25.76
C THR A 5 -16.57 -28.63 24.49
N VAL A 6 -15.35 -28.13 24.60
CA VAL A 6 -14.45 -27.91 23.46
C VAL A 6 -13.16 -28.70 23.66
N VAL A 7 -12.79 -29.50 22.68
CA VAL A 7 -11.53 -30.24 22.64
C VAL A 7 -10.74 -29.78 21.43
N PHE A 8 -9.46 -29.49 21.61
CA PHE A 8 -8.58 -28.99 20.56
C PHE A 8 -7.37 -29.91 20.40
N ARG A 9 -6.95 -30.09 19.15
CA ARG A 9 -5.69 -30.71 18.78
C ARG A 9 -4.95 -29.80 17.80
N ALA A 10 -3.68 -29.59 18.04
CA ALA A 10 -2.88 -28.58 17.33
C ALA A 10 -2.39 -29.02 15.93
N GLY A 11 -2.54 -30.29 15.59
CA GLY A 11 -2.03 -30.83 14.32
C GLY A 11 -0.63 -31.42 14.44
N GLU A 12 -0.28 -31.96 15.58
CA GLU A 12 0.99 -32.64 15.80
C GLU A 12 0.95 -34.06 15.21
N GLN A 13 2.16 -34.60 14.88
CA GLN A 13 2.27 -35.97 14.36
C GLN A 13 1.80 -37.03 15.37
N GLU A 14 2.11 -36.82 16.63
CA GLU A 14 1.88 -37.76 17.73
C GLU A 14 0.64 -37.41 18.57
N GLN A 15 -0.28 -36.62 18.03
CA GLN A 15 -1.45 -36.22 18.80
C GLN A 15 -2.37 -37.39 19.12
N THR A 16 -3.03 -37.30 20.28
CA THR A 16 -4.00 -38.28 20.75
C THR A 16 -5.38 -38.06 20.15
N PRO A 17 -6.25 -39.06 20.08
CA PRO A 17 -7.64 -38.87 19.72
C PRO A 17 -8.31 -37.82 20.60
N PRO A 18 -9.21 -37.00 20.05
CA PRO A 18 -9.99 -36.07 20.86
C PRO A 18 -10.87 -36.80 21.86
N GLU A 19 -10.83 -36.40 23.11
CA GLU A 19 -11.66 -36.96 24.17
C GLU A 19 -13.14 -36.70 23.88
N GLY A 20 -13.98 -37.73 24.02
CA GLY A 20 -15.41 -37.68 23.69
C GLY A 20 -15.73 -37.81 22.19
N PHE A 21 -14.69 -37.95 21.34
CA PHE A 21 -14.83 -38.11 19.89
C PHE A 21 -14.04 -39.32 19.38
N GLU A 22 -14.01 -40.41 20.16
CA GLU A 22 -13.22 -41.60 19.86
C GLU A 22 -13.80 -42.42 18.71
N SER A 23 -15.00 -42.12 18.26
CA SER A 23 -15.62 -42.74 17.08
C SER A 23 -15.95 -41.70 16.03
N SER A 24 -15.82 -42.06 14.78
CA SER A 24 -16.23 -41.21 13.65
C SER A 24 -17.52 -41.73 13.03
N GLY A 25 -18.36 -40.82 12.53
CA GLY A 25 -19.61 -41.18 11.89
C GLY A 25 -19.88 -40.40 10.60
N SER A 26 -20.48 -41.05 9.65
CA SER A 26 -21.00 -40.46 8.42
C SER A 26 -22.53 -40.64 8.38
N GLU A 27 -23.25 -39.51 8.38
CA GLU A 27 -24.71 -39.49 8.41
C GLU A 27 -25.31 -39.42 6.98
N THR A 28 -26.24 -40.29 6.70
CA THR A 28 -27.06 -40.25 5.47
C THR A 28 -28.47 -39.88 5.84
N VAL A 29 -28.93 -38.74 5.36
CA VAL A 29 -30.28 -38.24 5.62
C VAL A 29 -31.29 -38.97 4.72
N LEU A 30 -32.34 -39.50 5.29
CA LEU A 30 -33.43 -40.21 4.56
C LEU A 30 -34.74 -39.41 4.56
N GLY A 31 -35.19 -38.96 5.75
CA GLY A 31 -36.45 -38.23 5.91
C GLY A 31 -37.68 -38.99 5.41
N THR A 32 -37.66 -40.31 5.44
CA THR A 32 -38.69 -41.17 4.83
C THR A 32 -39.72 -41.58 5.88
N GLU A 33 -41.02 -41.43 5.52
CA GLU A 33 -42.10 -41.92 6.36
C GLU A 33 -42.11 -43.46 6.40
N VAL A 34 -42.20 -44.01 7.60
CA VAL A 34 -42.40 -45.47 7.80
C VAL A 34 -43.86 -45.76 8.01
N LYS A 35 -44.46 -46.42 7.08
CA LYS A 35 -45.88 -46.80 7.13
C LYS A 35 -46.05 -48.25 7.57
N TYR A 36 -47.22 -48.52 8.16
CA TYR A 36 -47.65 -49.87 8.54
C TYR A 36 -47.61 -50.81 7.33
N ASP A 37 -47.08 -52.03 7.50
CA ASP A 37 -46.89 -53.02 6.44
C ASP A 37 -46.05 -52.59 5.22
N THR A 38 -45.33 -51.45 5.32
CA THR A 38 -44.46 -51.01 4.26
C THR A 38 -43.05 -50.73 4.87
N PRO A 39 -42.24 -51.75 5.10
CA PRO A 39 -40.92 -51.58 5.64
C PRO A 39 -40.01 -50.74 4.71
N ILE A 40 -39.21 -49.88 5.29
CA ILE A 40 -38.20 -49.12 4.56
C ILE A 40 -36.86 -49.84 4.69
N THR A 41 -36.34 -50.30 3.57
CA THR A 41 -35.10 -51.07 3.50
C THR A 41 -33.95 -50.23 2.93
N ARG A 42 -32.78 -50.37 3.49
CA ARG A 42 -31.53 -49.79 2.98
C ARG A 42 -30.45 -50.87 2.94
N THR A 43 -29.62 -50.78 1.94
CA THR A 43 -28.46 -51.67 1.79
C THR A 43 -27.22 -50.96 2.26
N ILE A 44 -26.48 -51.57 3.16
CA ILE A 44 -25.24 -51.07 3.73
C ILE A 44 -24.09 -51.78 3.01
N THR A 45 -23.26 -50.99 2.34
CA THR A 45 -22.12 -51.48 1.56
C THR A 45 -20.76 -51.15 2.15
N SER A 46 -20.68 -50.21 3.07
CA SER A 46 -19.43 -49.74 3.69
C SER A 46 -18.76 -50.88 4.48
N ALA A 47 -17.59 -51.27 4.04
CA ALA A 47 -16.86 -52.42 4.62
C ALA A 47 -16.23 -52.09 5.98
N ASN A 48 -15.95 -50.85 6.27
CA ASN A 48 -15.12 -50.42 7.38
C ASN A 48 -15.89 -49.86 8.60
N ILE A 49 -17.22 -49.99 8.57
CA ILE A 49 -18.02 -49.55 9.73
C ILE A 49 -18.17 -50.65 10.78
N ASP A 50 -18.28 -50.22 12.01
CA ASP A 50 -18.43 -51.12 13.17
C ASP A 50 -19.87 -51.16 13.70
N ARG A 51 -20.57 -50.03 13.64
CA ARG A 51 -21.92 -49.84 14.16
C ARG A 51 -22.75 -48.96 13.24
N LEU A 52 -24.05 -49.07 13.37
CA LEU A 52 -25.03 -48.19 12.75
C LEU A 52 -25.87 -47.51 13.83
N ARG A 53 -26.00 -46.20 13.71
CA ARG A 53 -26.99 -45.45 14.46
C ARG A 53 -28.15 -45.07 13.55
N LEU A 54 -29.34 -45.46 13.91
CA LEU A 54 -30.56 -45.09 13.22
C LEU A 54 -31.22 -43.95 14.02
N THR A 55 -31.55 -42.88 13.35
CA THR A 55 -32.33 -41.78 13.94
C THR A 55 -33.72 -41.82 13.33
N PHE A 56 -34.68 -41.99 14.18
CA PHE A 56 -36.09 -42.18 13.78
C PHE A 56 -36.98 -41.52 14.80
N GLY A 57 -38.24 -41.38 14.50
CA GLY A 57 -39.19 -40.81 15.46
C GLY A 57 -40.55 -40.58 14.87
N VAL A 58 -41.24 -39.64 15.46
CA VAL A 58 -42.58 -39.23 15.09
C VAL A 58 -42.62 -37.78 14.67
N GLN A 59 -43.44 -37.44 13.70
CA GLN A 59 -43.69 -36.04 13.33
C GLN A 59 -44.60 -35.36 14.37
N ALA A 60 -45.54 -36.10 14.89
CA ALA A 60 -46.31 -35.76 16.08
C ALA A 60 -46.85 -37.06 16.68
N LEU A 61 -47.11 -37.09 17.94
CA LEU A 61 -47.68 -38.24 18.63
C LEU A 61 -48.70 -37.73 19.64
N VAL A 62 -49.92 -37.70 19.26
CA VAL A 62 -51.01 -37.18 20.09
C VAL A 62 -52.35 -37.70 19.64
N GLU A 63 -53.23 -38.03 20.56
CA GLU A 63 -54.63 -38.35 20.32
C GLU A 63 -55.48 -37.19 20.84
N THR A 64 -56.18 -36.53 19.94
CA THR A 64 -57.11 -35.44 20.33
C THR A 64 -58.54 -35.99 20.39
N THR A 65 -59.14 -35.90 21.57
CA THR A 65 -60.51 -36.34 21.78
C THR A 65 -61.53 -35.40 21.14
N SER A 66 -62.76 -35.87 21.00
CA SER A 66 -63.84 -35.03 20.46
C SER A 66 -64.17 -33.80 21.32
N LYS A 67 -63.68 -33.77 22.56
CA LYS A 67 -63.79 -32.64 23.50
C LYS A 67 -62.58 -31.71 23.46
N GLY A 68 -61.59 -32.02 22.58
CA GLY A 68 -60.35 -31.22 22.45
C GLY A 68 -59.22 -31.58 23.41
N ASP A 69 -59.38 -32.58 24.24
CA ASP A 69 -58.34 -33.07 25.15
C ASP A 69 -57.23 -33.76 24.33
N ARG A 70 -55.99 -33.55 24.69
CA ARG A 70 -54.84 -34.17 24.08
C ARG A 70 -54.27 -35.28 24.96
N ASN A 71 -54.38 -36.49 24.51
CA ASN A 71 -53.93 -37.69 25.22
C ASN A 71 -52.61 -38.20 24.59
N PRO A 72 -51.76 -38.86 25.39
CA PRO A 72 -50.59 -39.55 24.86
C PRO A 72 -50.96 -40.74 23.97
N SER A 73 -50.13 -41.07 23.07
CA SER A 73 -50.22 -42.25 22.20
C SER A 73 -48.88 -42.98 22.14
N GLU A 74 -48.87 -44.13 21.54
CA GLU A 74 -47.67 -44.92 21.38
C GLU A 74 -47.57 -45.51 19.95
N VAL A 75 -46.33 -45.65 19.47
CA VAL A 75 -46.02 -46.36 18.23
C VAL A 75 -44.88 -47.32 18.46
N ARG A 76 -44.93 -48.47 17.80
CA ARG A 76 -43.88 -49.49 17.87
C ARG A 76 -43.24 -49.69 16.55
N LEU A 77 -41.89 -49.63 16.53
CA LEU A 77 -41.05 -49.84 15.35
C LEU A 77 -40.04 -50.95 15.62
N LEU A 78 -39.77 -51.75 14.60
CA LEU A 78 -38.74 -52.76 14.63
C LEU A 78 -37.61 -52.36 13.72
N VAL A 79 -36.37 -52.47 14.20
CA VAL A 79 -35.17 -52.43 13.36
C VAL A 79 -34.75 -53.87 13.10
N GLN A 80 -34.72 -54.24 11.87
CA GLN A 80 -34.44 -55.61 11.43
C GLN A 80 -33.23 -55.60 10.48
N ILE A 81 -32.36 -56.58 10.63
CA ILE A 81 -31.23 -56.84 9.74
C ILE A 81 -31.42 -58.20 9.08
N GLN A 82 -31.13 -58.24 7.81
CA GLN A 82 -31.10 -59.51 7.06
C GLN A 82 -29.78 -60.23 7.30
N ARG A 83 -29.86 -61.37 7.99
CA ARG A 83 -28.74 -62.25 8.27
C ARG A 83 -28.98 -63.61 7.67
N ASN A 84 -28.05 -64.12 6.86
CA ASN A 84 -28.23 -65.40 6.15
C ASN A 84 -29.56 -65.53 5.42
N GLY A 85 -30.01 -64.46 4.79
CA GLY A 85 -31.28 -64.39 4.06
C GLY A 85 -32.52 -64.25 4.93
N ARG A 86 -32.41 -64.22 6.23
CA ARG A 86 -33.54 -64.04 7.16
C ARG A 86 -33.54 -62.68 7.83
N TRP A 87 -34.71 -62.08 7.97
CA TRP A 87 -34.89 -60.88 8.71
C TRP A 87 -34.98 -61.17 10.21
N LEU A 88 -34.00 -60.67 10.96
CA LEU A 88 -33.94 -60.76 12.42
C LEU A 88 -34.17 -59.39 13.03
N THR A 89 -34.98 -59.35 14.10
CA THR A 89 -35.21 -58.13 14.84
C THR A 89 -34.02 -57.82 15.75
N GLU A 90 -33.33 -56.74 15.49
CA GLU A 90 -32.21 -56.25 16.29
C GLU A 90 -32.66 -55.33 17.44
N LYS A 91 -33.67 -54.50 17.16
CA LYS A 91 -34.23 -53.57 18.12
C LYS A 91 -35.76 -53.53 18.00
N ASP A 92 -36.43 -53.58 19.12
CA ASP A 92 -37.85 -53.36 19.25
C ASP A 92 -38.09 -52.10 20.08
N ILE A 93 -38.62 -51.04 19.46
CA ILE A 93 -38.67 -49.71 20.01
C ILE A 93 -40.12 -49.27 20.09
N THR A 94 -40.51 -48.84 21.27
CA THR A 94 -41.82 -48.21 21.51
C THR A 94 -41.60 -46.75 21.88
N ILE A 95 -42.12 -45.84 21.07
CA ILE A 95 -42.17 -44.42 21.42
C ILE A 95 -43.51 -44.14 22.03
N LYS A 96 -43.53 -43.70 23.25
CA LYS A 96 -44.76 -43.42 24.03
C LYS A 96 -44.70 -42.01 24.60
N GLY A 97 -45.74 -41.27 24.37
CA GLY A 97 -45.80 -39.89 24.87
C GLY A 97 -46.83 -39.03 24.18
N LYS A 98 -46.72 -37.75 24.43
CA LYS A 98 -47.57 -36.74 23.81
C LYS A 98 -46.70 -35.57 23.30
N THR A 99 -46.71 -35.37 21.99
CA THR A 99 -46.02 -34.23 21.37
C THR A 99 -46.76 -33.80 20.13
N THR A 100 -46.85 -32.50 19.92
CA THR A 100 -47.39 -31.89 18.68
C THR A 100 -46.26 -31.48 17.72
N SER A 101 -45.01 -31.64 18.11
CA SER A 101 -43.83 -31.39 17.28
C SER A 101 -43.05 -32.67 17.06
N GLN A 102 -42.09 -32.59 16.09
CA GLN A 102 -41.23 -33.71 15.77
C GLN A 102 -40.39 -34.14 17.00
N TYR A 103 -40.39 -35.43 17.26
CA TYR A 103 -39.53 -36.08 18.25
C TYR A 103 -38.69 -37.14 17.59
N LEU A 104 -37.38 -37.07 17.74
CA LEU A 104 -36.41 -38.04 17.19
C LEU A 104 -35.68 -38.75 18.32
N ALA A 105 -35.43 -40.02 18.12
CA ALA A 105 -34.65 -40.84 19.05
C ALA A 105 -33.61 -41.64 18.27
N PRO A 106 -32.42 -41.84 18.80
CA PRO A 106 -31.43 -42.70 18.20
C PRO A 106 -31.50 -44.12 18.74
N VAL A 107 -31.08 -45.05 17.92
CA VAL A 107 -30.75 -46.42 18.32
C VAL A 107 -29.49 -46.87 17.65
N VAL A 108 -28.62 -47.56 18.37
CA VAL A 108 -27.35 -48.07 17.86
C VAL A 108 -27.42 -49.58 17.70
N VAL A 109 -27.04 -50.05 16.53
CA VAL A 109 -26.95 -51.48 16.20
C VAL A 109 -25.48 -51.82 15.97
N GLY A 110 -24.95 -52.76 16.72
CA GLY A 110 -23.62 -53.35 16.53
C GLY A 110 -23.65 -54.76 15.98
N ASN A 111 -22.50 -55.43 16.01
CA ASN A 111 -22.32 -56.80 15.50
C ASN A 111 -22.93 -56.97 14.10
N LEU A 112 -22.53 -56.09 13.17
CA LEU A 112 -23.06 -56.03 11.83
C LEU A 112 -22.63 -57.26 11.02
N PRO A 113 -23.53 -57.81 10.11
CA PRO A 113 -23.17 -58.91 9.24
C PRO A 113 -22.16 -58.51 8.16
N PRO A 114 -21.58 -59.50 7.45
CA PRO A 114 -20.71 -59.17 6.29
C PRO A 114 -21.44 -58.31 5.27
N ARG A 115 -20.70 -57.35 4.67
CA ARG A 115 -21.22 -56.41 3.68
C ARG A 115 -21.21 -57.08 2.29
N PRO A 116 -22.17 -56.73 1.45
CA PRO A 116 -23.33 -55.88 1.72
C PRO A 116 -24.39 -56.64 2.57
N PHE A 117 -25.14 -55.87 3.36
CA PHE A 117 -26.30 -56.36 4.06
C PHE A 117 -27.45 -55.35 4.00
N SER A 118 -28.68 -55.87 4.24
CA SER A 118 -29.87 -55.03 4.26
C SER A 118 -30.33 -54.79 5.69
N ILE A 119 -30.72 -53.59 5.99
CA ILE A 119 -31.35 -53.14 7.24
C ILE A 119 -32.71 -52.51 6.88
N ARG A 120 -33.71 -52.78 7.65
CA ARG A 120 -35.04 -52.21 7.48
C ARG A 120 -35.66 -51.75 8.77
N MET A 121 -36.49 -50.74 8.66
CA MET A 121 -37.35 -50.30 9.72
C MET A 121 -38.76 -50.64 9.38
N ARG A 122 -39.41 -51.36 10.33
CA ARG A 122 -40.78 -51.88 10.17
C ARG A 122 -41.66 -51.29 11.24
N ARG A 123 -42.77 -50.70 10.82
CA ARG A 123 -43.78 -50.19 11.75
C ARG A 123 -44.76 -51.31 12.10
N MET A 124 -44.96 -51.51 13.42
CA MET A 124 -45.87 -52.50 13.96
C MET A 124 -47.24 -51.94 14.34
N THR A 125 -47.31 -50.64 14.58
CA THR A 125 -48.55 -49.94 14.92
C THR A 125 -49.27 -49.53 13.66
N PRO A 126 -50.60 -49.80 13.53
CA PRO A 126 -51.35 -49.35 12.35
C PRO A 126 -51.26 -47.83 12.14
N ASP A 127 -51.30 -47.42 10.90
CA ASP A 127 -51.35 -45.98 10.59
C ASP A 127 -52.68 -45.38 11.02
N SER A 128 -52.67 -44.17 11.48
CA SER A 128 -53.88 -43.43 11.81
C SER A 128 -54.73 -43.20 10.57
N THR A 129 -56.01 -43.43 10.69
CA THR A 129 -57.05 -43.18 9.67
C THR A 129 -57.80 -41.88 9.91
N THR A 130 -57.48 -41.16 10.98
CA THR A 130 -58.17 -39.93 11.37
C THR A 130 -57.16 -38.83 11.72
N ASP A 131 -57.56 -37.58 11.58
CA ASP A 131 -56.78 -36.44 12.02
C ASP A 131 -56.74 -36.28 13.56
N GLN A 132 -57.58 -36.98 14.25
CA GLN A 132 -57.60 -36.95 15.72
C GLN A 132 -56.43 -37.70 16.34
N LEU A 133 -55.92 -38.75 15.68
CA LEU A 133 -54.73 -39.46 16.06
C LEU A 133 -53.60 -39.12 15.09
N GLN A 134 -52.61 -38.39 15.57
CA GLN A 134 -51.40 -38.12 14.83
C GLN A 134 -50.29 -39.04 15.35
N ASN A 135 -49.88 -39.97 14.51
CA ASN A 135 -48.87 -40.96 14.85
C ASN A 135 -47.93 -41.32 13.73
N LYS A 136 -47.75 -40.42 12.77
CA LYS A 136 -46.80 -40.64 11.66
C LYS A 136 -45.38 -40.81 12.15
N THR A 137 -44.76 -41.87 11.69
CA THR A 137 -43.37 -42.20 12.02
C THR A 137 -42.46 -41.95 10.83
N LEU A 138 -41.23 -41.58 11.09
CA LEU A 138 -40.22 -41.38 10.05
C LEU A 138 -38.89 -42.00 10.45
N TRP A 139 -38.18 -42.44 9.44
CA TRP A 139 -36.76 -42.73 9.55
C TRP A 139 -35.98 -41.56 9.02
N SER A 140 -35.42 -40.74 9.95
CA SER A 140 -34.80 -39.47 9.63
C SER A 140 -33.43 -39.64 8.96
N SER A 141 -32.60 -40.50 9.54
CA SER A 141 -31.24 -40.75 9.02
C SER A 141 -30.68 -42.06 9.57
N TYR A 142 -29.58 -42.47 8.99
CA TYR A 142 -28.70 -43.46 9.58
C TYR A 142 -27.24 -42.95 9.54
N THR A 143 -26.49 -43.31 10.57
CA THR A 143 -25.07 -42.91 10.69
C THR A 143 -24.22 -44.16 10.74
N GLU A 144 -23.28 -44.25 9.84
CA GLU A 144 -22.24 -45.28 9.80
C GLU A 144 -21.12 -44.91 10.76
N ILE A 145 -20.87 -45.69 11.81
CA ILE A 145 -19.93 -45.41 12.87
C ILE A 145 -18.71 -46.31 12.74
N ILE A 146 -17.56 -45.67 12.78
CA ILE A 146 -16.24 -46.34 12.86
C ILE A 146 -15.69 -46.12 14.26
N ASP A 147 -15.47 -47.19 14.99
CA ASP A 147 -15.02 -47.17 16.39
C ASP A 147 -13.51 -47.04 16.54
N VAL A 148 -12.78 -46.99 15.44
CA VAL A 148 -11.35 -46.75 15.48
C VAL A 148 -11.06 -45.35 15.99
N LYS A 149 -10.26 -45.23 17.01
CA LYS A 149 -9.80 -43.93 17.54
C LYS A 149 -8.92 -43.24 16.54
N GLN A 150 -9.41 -42.13 16.02
CA GLN A 150 -8.73 -41.34 15.01
C GLN A 150 -7.93 -40.20 15.66
N CYS A 151 -6.65 -40.15 15.40
CA CYS A 151 -5.75 -39.12 15.92
C CYS A 151 -5.63 -37.92 14.98
N TYR A 152 -5.90 -38.10 13.69
CA TYR A 152 -5.72 -37.10 12.63
C TYR A 152 -4.35 -36.44 12.64
N PRO A 153 -3.25 -37.21 12.48
CA PRO A 153 -1.90 -36.66 12.53
C PRO A 153 -1.73 -35.49 11.58
N ASN A 154 -0.98 -34.48 11.99
CA ASN A 154 -0.71 -33.26 11.22
C ASN A 154 -1.96 -32.46 10.82
N THR A 155 -3.08 -32.69 11.50
CA THR A 155 -4.31 -31.96 11.24
C THR A 155 -4.79 -31.29 12.52
N ALA A 156 -4.86 -29.97 12.50
CA ALA A 156 -5.49 -29.22 13.59
C ALA A 156 -7.00 -29.40 13.54
N LEU A 157 -7.59 -29.70 14.67
CA LEU A 157 -9.04 -29.93 14.76
C LEU A 157 -9.62 -29.43 16.07
N VAL A 158 -10.89 -29.09 16.01
CA VAL A 158 -11.69 -28.71 17.17
C VAL A 158 -12.92 -29.61 17.22
N GLY A 159 -13.09 -30.32 18.32
CA GLY A 159 -14.31 -31.01 18.65
C GLY A 159 -15.19 -30.15 19.54
N VAL A 160 -16.44 -29.98 19.18
CA VAL A 160 -17.43 -29.20 19.97
C VAL A 160 -18.60 -30.11 20.28
N GLN A 161 -18.87 -30.29 21.56
CA GLN A 161 -20.02 -31.00 22.07
C GLN A 161 -20.97 -30.02 22.76
N VAL A 162 -22.20 -30.03 22.34
CA VAL A 162 -23.23 -29.11 22.81
C VAL A 162 -24.31 -29.90 23.54
N ASP A 163 -24.64 -29.47 24.73
CA ASP A 163 -25.71 -30.08 25.51
C ASP A 163 -27.08 -29.71 24.95
N SER A 164 -27.82 -30.70 24.47
CA SER A 164 -29.11 -30.52 23.87
C SER A 164 -30.19 -30.11 24.88
N GLU A 165 -30.00 -30.39 26.17
CA GLU A 165 -30.94 -29.94 27.22
C GLU A 165 -30.91 -28.42 27.35
N GLN A 166 -29.75 -27.80 27.17
CA GLN A 166 -29.59 -26.35 27.29
C GLN A 166 -29.86 -25.57 25.99
N PHE A 167 -29.56 -26.17 24.88
CA PHE A 167 -29.67 -25.48 23.58
C PHE A 167 -30.85 -25.96 22.71
N GLY A 168 -31.50 -27.03 23.10
CA GLY A 168 -32.62 -27.60 22.34
C GLY A 168 -32.24 -28.04 20.93
N SER A 169 -33.09 -27.74 19.98
CA SER A 169 -32.88 -28.00 18.57
C SER A 169 -32.18 -26.84 17.84
N GLN A 170 -31.75 -25.81 18.53
CA GLN A 170 -31.07 -24.66 17.92
C GLN A 170 -29.70 -25.05 17.42
N GLN A 171 -29.43 -24.71 16.18
CA GLN A 171 -28.10 -24.85 15.62
C GLN A 171 -27.21 -23.73 16.18
N VAL A 172 -26.19 -24.12 16.92
CA VAL A 172 -25.24 -23.16 17.50
C VAL A 172 -24.27 -22.67 16.43
N SER A 173 -24.37 -21.39 16.14
CA SER A 173 -23.40 -20.71 15.27
C SER A 173 -22.08 -20.50 16.00
N ARG A 174 -20.96 -20.75 15.33
CA ARG A 174 -19.62 -20.73 15.94
C ARG A 174 -18.63 -20.02 15.03
N ASN A 175 -17.80 -19.19 15.62
CA ASN A 175 -16.64 -18.62 14.97
C ASN A 175 -15.37 -19.13 15.67
N TYR A 176 -14.35 -19.42 14.90
CA TYR A 176 -13.07 -19.89 15.40
C TYR A 176 -11.99 -18.86 15.11
N HIS A 177 -11.34 -18.38 16.17
CA HIS A 177 -10.15 -17.56 16.04
C HIS A 177 -8.94 -18.49 16.07
N LEU A 178 -8.34 -18.72 14.91
CA LEU A 178 -7.24 -19.65 14.73
C LEU A 178 -5.90 -18.92 14.70
N ARG A 179 -4.93 -19.45 15.43
CA ARG A 179 -3.49 -19.20 15.20
C ARG A 179 -2.94 -20.35 14.38
N GLY A 180 -2.96 -20.20 13.13
CA GLY A 180 -2.43 -21.19 12.22
C GLY A 180 -1.64 -20.46 11.14
N ARG A 181 -0.69 -21.10 10.59
CA ARG A 181 -0.16 -22.43 10.91
C ARG A 181 1.31 -22.32 11.34
N ILE A 182 1.90 -23.45 11.74
CA ILE A 182 3.36 -23.54 11.95
C ILE A 182 4.04 -23.42 10.59
N LEU A 183 4.90 -22.41 10.46
CA LEU A 183 5.68 -22.10 9.26
C LEU A 183 7.14 -22.47 9.48
N GLN A 184 7.91 -22.41 8.41
CA GLN A 184 9.38 -22.40 8.48
C GLN A 184 9.84 -20.95 8.56
N VAL A 185 10.44 -20.59 9.66
CA VAL A 185 11.04 -19.27 9.88
C VAL A 185 12.55 -19.40 10.00
N PRO A 186 13.34 -18.34 9.79
CA PRO A 186 14.81 -18.43 9.98
C PRO A 186 15.18 -18.93 11.37
N SER A 187 16.20 -19.75 11.43
CA SER A 187 16.66 -20.37 12.69
C SER A 187 17.06 -19.36 13.75
N ASN A 188 17.52 -18.17 13.34
CA ASN A 188 17.90 -17.07 14.23
C ASN A 188 16.77 -16.10 14.55
N TYR A 189 15.55 -16.41 14.13
CA TYR A 189 14.40 -15.53 14.32
C TYR A 189 13.60 -15.88 15.56
N ASN A 190 13.27 -14.89 16.37
CA ASN A 190 12.33 -15.04 17.48
C ASN A 190 10.98 -14.41 17.10
N PRO A 191 9.94 -15.20 16.80
CA PRO A 191 8.65 -14.65 16.35
C PRO A 191 7.91 -13.85 17.41
N GLN A 192 8.13 -14.11 18.70
CA GLN A 192 7.48 -13.38 19.79
C GLN A 192 8.03 -11.97 19.93
N THR A 193 9.36 -11.80 19.87
CA THR A 193 10.03 -10.51 19.96
C THR A 193 10.26 -9.86 18.62
N ARG A 194 10.06 -10.60 17.53
CA ARG A 194 10.30 -10.20 16.15
C ARG A 194 11.73 -9.78 15.86
N GLN A 195 12.67 -10.42 16.55
CA GLN A 195 14.11 -10.12 16.45
C GLN A 195 14.88 -11.25 15.77
N TYR A 196 15.86 -10.84 15.00
CA TYR A 196 16.82 -11.70 14.32
C TYR A 196 18.17 -11.56 15.00
N SER A 197 18.75 -12.67 15.47
CA SER A 197 20.00 -12.65 16.22
C SER A 197 21.16 -13.16 15.37
N GLY A 198 22.25 -12.38 15.35
CA GLY A 198 23.48 -12.75 14.66
C GLY A 198 23.34 -12.86 13.14
N ILE A 199 24.25 -13.61 12.54
CA ILE A 199 24.26 -13.90 11.10
C ILE A 199 23.45 -15.17 10.84
N TRP A 200 22.49 -15.06 9.94
CA TRP A 200 21.68 -16.23 9.56
C TRP A 200 22.48 -17.17 8.63
N ASP A 201 22.48 -18.44 8.97
CA ASP A 201 23.14 -19.49 8.20
C ASP A 201 22.29 -20.07 7.05
N GLY A 202 21.08 -19.56 6.86
CA GLY A 202 20.16 -20.01 5.82
C GLY A 202 19.28 -21.20 6.23
N THR A 203 19.37 -21.68 7.46
CA THR A 203 18.52 -22.74 7.98
C THR A 203 17.22 -22.23 8.57
N PHE A 204 16.21 -23.11 8.61
CA PHE A 204 14.87 -22.78 9.11
C PHE A 204 14.53 -23.62 10.34
N LYS A 205 13.60 -23.11 11.13
CA LYS A 205 12.96 -23.83 12.23
C LYS A 205 11.45 -23.68 12.15
N PRO A 206 10.67 -24.66 12.64
CA PRO A 206 9.21 -24.51 12.69
C PRO A 206 8.80 -23.52 13.79
N ALA A 207 7.93 -22.57 13.45
CA ALA A 207 7.33 -21.65 14.40
C ALA A 207 6.07 -21.00 13.80
N TYR A 208 5.19 -20.50 14.65
CA TYR A 208 4.13 -19.61 14.19
C TYR A 208 4.68 -18.21 13.92
N SER A 209 4.29 -17.63 12.83
CA SER A 209 4.61 -16.24 12.48
C SER A 209 3.55 -15.66 11.58
N ASP A 210 3.24 -14.39 11.79
CA ASP A 210 2.41 -13.58 10.91
C ASP A 210 3.23 -12.66 10.00
N ASN A 211 4.54 -12.89 9.92
CA ASN A 211 5.41 -12.15 9.01
C ASN A 211 5.13 -12.59 7.57
N PRO A 212 4.76 -11.65 6.68
CA PRO A 212 4.35 -12.00 5.32
C PRO A 212 5.46 -12.65 4.49
N ALA A 213 6.73 -12.35 4.74
CA ALA A 213 7.83 -12.97 4.04
C ALA A 213 7.91 -14.49 4.31
N TRP A 214 7.69 -14.90 5.53
CA TRP A 214 7.73 -16.34 5.89
C TRP A 214 6.43 -17.06 5.55
N CYS A 215 5.31 -16.35 5.56
CA CYS A 215 4.06 -16.85 4.98
C CYS A 215 4.21 -17.11 3.48
N LEU A 216 4.86 -16.21 2.75
CA LEU A 216 5.14 -16.36 1.33
C LEU A 216 6.13 -17.51 1.07
N TRP A 217 7.17 -17.63 1.87
CA TRP A 217 8.11 -18.76 1.79
C TRP A 217 7.39 -20.10 1.92
N ASP A 218 6.48 -20.19 2.88
CA ASP A 218 5.67 -21.40 3.10
C ASP A 218 4.78 -21.70 1.88
N MET A 219 4.10 -20.69 1.34
CA MET A 219 3.30 -20.85 0.13
C MET A 219 4.13 -21.32 -1.08
N LEU A 220 5.34 -20.79 -1.23
CA LEU A 220 6.18 -21.12 -2.37
C LEU A 220 6.85 -22.49 -2.25
N THR A 221 7.16 -22.95 -1.04
CA THR A 221 8.01 -24.12 -0.83
C THR A 221 7.32 -25.32 -0.18
N HIS A 222 6.11 -25.15 0.35
CA HIS A 222 5.42 -26.25 1.00
C HIS A 222 4.90 -27.27 -0.03
N PRO A 223 5.22 -28.57 0.11
CA PRO A 223 4.94 -29.58 -0.90
C PRO A 223 3.46 -30.01 -0.98
N ARG A 224 2.69 -29.79 0.08
CA ARG A 224 1.29 -30.23 0.16
C ARG A 224 0.32 -29.20 -0.41
N TYR A 225 0.26 -28.01 0.17
CA TYR A 225 -0.67 -26.96 -0.21
C TYR A 225 -0.01 -25.80 -0.95
N GLY A 226 1.30 -25.71 -0.91
CA GLY A 226 2.08 -24.71 -1.61
C GLY A 226 2.61 -25.19 -2.94
N MET A 227 3.60 -24.48 -3.45
CA MET A 227 4.21 -24.73 -4.75
C MET A 227 5.45 -25.62 -4.68
N GLY A 228 5.70 -26.29 -3.54
CA GLY A 228 6.91 -27.01 -3.24
C GLY A 228 7.21 -28.23 -4.10
N LYS A 229 6.22 -28.74 -4.85
CA LYS A 229 6.45 -29.80 -5.85
C LYS A 229 7.01 -29.27 -7.17
N ARG A 230 6.99 -27.96 -7.36
CA ARG A 230 7.43 -27.30 -8.60
C ARG A 230 8.56 -26.30 -8.40
N LEU A 231 8.53 -25.58 -7.27
CA LEU A 231 9.61 -24.73 -6.82
C LEU A 231 10.34 -25.44 -5.70
N GLY A 232 11.58 -25.87 -5.96
CA GLY A 232 12.46 -26.30 -4.89
C GLY A 232 12.86 -25.13 -4.00
N ALA A 233 13.30 -25.41 -2.77
CA ALA A 233 13.79 -24.36 -1.88
C ALA A 233 14.98 -23.57 -2.47
N ALA A 234 15.76 -24.18 -3.36
CA ALA A 234 16.84 -23.52 -4.07
C ALA A 234 16.38 -22.58 -5.19
N ASP A 235 15.13 -22.70 -5.64
CA ASP A 235 14.56 -21.87 -6.72
C ASP A 235 13.97 -20.55 -6.22
N VAL A 236 13.93 -20.36 -4.90
CA VAL A 236 13.41 -19.15 -4.25
C VAL A 236 14.56 -18.48 -3.48
N ASP A 237 14.71 -17.17 -3.70
CA ASP A 237 15.72 -16.36 -3.01
C ASP A 237 15.32 -16.10 -1.56
N LYS A 238 15.68 -17.00 -0.67
CA LYS A 238 15.42 -16.87 0.76
C LYS A 238 16.13 -15.69 1.42
N TRP A 239 17.27 -15.26 0.86
CA TRP A 239 18.03 -14.14 1.40
C TRP A 239 17.33 -12.80 1.14
N ALA A 240 16.72 -12.64 -0.03
CA ALA A 240 15.87 -11.49 -0.30
C ALA A 240 14.65 -11.47 0.62
N LEU A 241 14.01 -12.60 0.85
CA LEU A 241 12.91 -12.71 1.81
C LEU A 241 13.33 -12.42 3.25
N TYR A 242 14.55 -12.79 3.63
CA TYR A 242 15.08 -12.48 4.95
C TYR A 242 15.19 -10.97 5.19
N VAL A 243 15.71 -10.24 4.23
CA VAL A 243 15.80 -8.77 4.29
C VAL A 243 14.39 -8.14 4.35
N ILE A 244 13.47 -8.63 3.54
CA ILE A 244 12.08 -8.18 3.53
C ILE A 244 11.37 -8.52 4.85
N GLY A 245 11.62 -9.71 5.38
CA GLY A 245 11.07 -10.14 6.67
C GLY A 245 11.51 -9.24 7.83
N GLN A 246 12.78 -8.86 7.87
CA GLN A 246 13.29 -7.91 8.84
C GLN A 246 12.62 -6.53 8.69
N TYR A 247 12.44 -6.08 7.47
CA TYR A 247 11.74 -4.83 7.17
C TYR A 247 10.29 -4.84 7.66
N CYS A 248 9.58 -5.93 7.44
CA CYS A 248 8.19 -6.09 7.88
C CYS A 248 8.05 -6.09 9.40
N ASP A 249 9.04 -6.61 10.11
CA ASP A 249 9.03 -6.69 11.58
C ASP A 249 9.48 -5.41 12.28
N GLN A 250 10.00 -4.42 11.56
CA GLN A 250 10.37 -3.14 12.16
C GLN A 250 9.14 -2.45 12.74
N SER A 251 9.32 -1.90 13.96
CA SER A 251 8.24 -1.17 14.62
C SER A 251 7.97 0.18 13.97
N VAL A 252 6.72 0.45 13.75
CA VAL A 252 6.22 1.73 13.23
C VAL A 252 5.05 2.20 14.09
N PRO A 253 4.71 3.50 14.10
CA PRO A 253 3.54 3.99 14.81
C PRO A 253 2.25 3.31 14.33
N ASP A 254 1.43 2.85 15.26
CA ASP A 254 0.15 2.19 14.97
C ASP A 254 -1.01 3.18 14.71
N GLY A 255 -0.76 4.46 14.93
CA GLY A 255 -1.75 5.52 14.84
C GLY A 255 -2.55 5.77 16.12
N PHE A 256 -2.39 4.93 17.14
CA PHE A 256 -3.08 5.04 18.45
C PHE A 256 -2.12 5.45 19.59
N GLY A 257 -0.94 5.96 19.26
CA GLY A 257 0.07 6.34 20.23
C GLY A 257 1.04 5.23 20.64
N GLY A 258 0.87 4.03 20.14
CA GLY A 258 1.77 2.89 20.30
C GLY A 258 2.54 2.55 19.05
N THR A 259 3.12 1.38 19.04
CA THR A 259 3.85 0.82 17.88
C THR A 259 3.33 -0.56 17.52
N GLU A 260 3.48 -0.91 16.26
CA GLU A 260 3.17 -2.23 15.72
C GLU A 260 4.21 -2.62 14.67
N PRO A 261 4.32 -3.90 14.29
CA PRO A 261 5.15 -4.27 13.15
C PRO A 261 4.67 -3.56 11.88
N ARG A 262 5.60 -3.19 11.01
CA ARG A 262 5.26 -2.47 9.78
C ARG A 262 4.24 -3.21 8.93
N ILE A 263 4.43 -4.50 8.72
CA ILE A 263 3.56 -5.34 7.91
C ILE A 263 3.39 -6.69 8.58
N THR A 264 2.16 -7.14 8.74
CA THR A 264 1.80 -8.49 9.16
C THR A 264 0.83 -9.11 8.16
N CYS A 265 0.76 -10.42 8.12
CA CYS A 265 -0.14 -11.16 7.25
C CYS A 265 -0.97 -12.16 8.07
N ASN A 266 -2.26 -11.93 8.10
CA ASN A 266 -3.24 -12.83 8.71
C ASN A 266 -4.32 -13.09 7.65
N ALA A 267 -4.05 -14.03 6.76
CA ALA A 267 -4.93 -14.35 5.65
C ALA A 267 -5.49 -15.75 5.78
N TYR A 268 -6.72 -15.93 5.35
CA TYR A 268 -7.38 -17.21 5.23
C TYR A 268 -7.74 -17.47 3.75
N LEU A 269 -6.96 -18.32 3.10
CA LEU A 269 -7.11 -18.64 1.70
C LEU A 269 -7.95 -19.92 1.57
N THR A 270 -9.20 -19.77 1.17
CA THR A 270 -10.18 -20.88 1.08
C THR A 270 -10.60 -21.21 -0.34
N THR A 271 -10.32 -20.31 -1.28
CA THR A 271 -10.73 -20.45 -2.68
C THR A 271 -9.53 -20.77 -3.56
N GLN A 272 -9.77 -21.56 -4.58
CA GLN A 272 -8.76 -21.83 -5.61
C GLN A 272 -8.52 -20.56 -6.42
N ARG A 273 -7.26 -20.13 -6.46
CA ARG A 273 -6.79 -18.96 -7.21
C ARG A 273 -5.54 -19.32 -7.98
N LYS A 274 -5.24 -18.53 -9.00
CA LYS A 274 -3.95 -18.65 -9.70
C LYS A 274 -2.82 -18.34 -8.71
N ALA A 275 -1.78 -19.16 -8.73
CA ALA A 275 -0.62 -18.94 -7.85
C ALA A 275 0.02 -17.57 -8.03
N TRP A 276 0.02 -17.04 -9.26
CA TRP A 276 0.51 -15.69 -9.55
C TRP A 276 -0.29 -14.60 -8.84
N ASP A 277 -1.60 -14.70 -8.77
CA ASP A 277 -2.45 -13.71 -8.11
C ASP A 277 -2.19 -13.68 -6.60
N VAL A 278 -2.02 -14.86 -5.99
CA VAL A 278 -1.66 -14.97 -4.57
C VAL A 278 -0.26 -14.41 -4.30
N LEU A 279 0.71 -14.74 -5.17
CA LEU A 279 2.06 -14.18 -5.10
C LEU A 279 2.05 -12.65 -5.21
N SER A 280 1.24 -12.11 -6.12
CA SER A 280 1.09 -10.67 -6.30
C SER A 280 0.47 -10.00 -5.08
N ASP A 281 -0.50 -10.64 -4.43
CA ASP A 281 -1.10 -10.14 -3.20
C ASP A 281 -0.07 -10.04 -2.06
N PHE A 282 0.73 -11.09 -1.86
CA PHE A 282 1.82 -11.07 -0.89
C PHE A 282 2.84 -9.98 -1.18
N CYS A 283 3.27 -9.88 -2.44
CA CYS A 283 4.27 -8.90 -2.84
C CYS A 283 3.75 -7.47 -2.72
N SER A 284 2.50 -7.21 -3.07
CA SER A 284 1.88 -5.89 -2.89
C SER A 284 1.81 -5.50 -1.42
N ALA A 285 1.48 -6.43 -0.55
CA ALA A 285 1.45 -6.19 0.90
C ALA A 285 2.83 -5.83 1.46
N MET A 286 3.88 -6.44 0.94
CA MET A 286 5.27 -6.22 1.38
C MET A 286 6.00 -5.09 0.64
N ARG A 287 5.33 -4.34 -0.21
CA ARG A 287 5.94 -3.27 -1.03
C ARG A 287 7.06 -3.81 -1.93
N CYS A 288 6.88 -4.98 -2.51
CA CYS A 288 7.87 -5.61 -3.35
C CYS A 288 7.27 -6.16 -4.65
N MET A 289 8.16 -6.51 -5.56
CA MET A 289 7.82 -7.19 -6.80
C MET A 289 8.57 -8.53 -6.90
N PRO A 290 7.91 -9.60 -7.37
CA PRO A 290 8.61 -10.82 -7.70
C PRO A 290 9.36 -10.65 -9.02
N VAL A 291 10.60 -11.12 -9.07
CA VAL A 291 11.44 -11.08 -10.27
C VAL A 291 12.08 -12.44 -10.48
N TRP A 292 11.93 -12.99 -11.67
CA TRP A 292 12.66 -14.17 -12.08
C TRP A 292 13.98 -13.75 -12.74
N ASN A 293 15.11 -14.11 -12.13
CA ASN A 293 16.45 -13.72 -12.61
C ASN A 293 17.10 -14.75 -13.54
N GLY A 294 16.34 -15.73 -14.02
CA GLY A 294 16.82 -16.83 -14.86
C GLY A 294 17.18 -18.10 -14.07
N GLN A 295 17.39 -18.02 -12.78
CA GLN A 295 17.74 -19.15 -11.90
C GLN A 295 16.81 -19.26 -10.71
N THR A 296 16.50 -18.15 -10.07
CA THR A 296 15.67 -18.08 -8.86
C THR A 296 14.59 -17.04 -8.95
N LEU A 297 13.50 -17.27 -8.23
CA LEU A 297 12.50 -16.26 -7.94
C LEU A 297 13.05 -15.38 -6.80
N THR A 298 13.35 -14.13 -7.13
CA THR A 298 13.80 -13.12 -6.18
C THR A 298 12.77 -12.03 -6.02
N PHE A 299 13.01 -11.14 -5.06
CA PHE A 299 12.06 -10.08 -4.72
C PHE A 299 12.80 -8.76 -4.62
N VAL A 300 12.24 -7.75 -5.26
CA VAL A 300 12.74 -6.37 -5.23
C VAL A 300 11.77 -5.54 -4.42
N GLN A 301 12.26 -4.97 -3.33
CA GLN A 301 11.46 -4.17 -2.43
C GLN A 301 11.62 -2.67 -2.71
N ASP A 302 10.50 -1.96 -2.78
CA ASP A 302 10.47 -0.50 -2.87
C ASP A 302 10.68 0.11 -1.48
N ARG A 303 11.94 0.36 -1.15
CA ARG A 303 12.36 0.96 0.12
C ARG A 303 13.55 1.86 -0.11
N PRO A 304 13.84 2.81 0.80
CA PRO A 304 15.06 3.59 0.73
C PRO A 304 16.29 2.68 0.68
N SER A 305 17.12 2.90 -0.32
CA SER A 305 18.39 2.20 -0.46
C SER A 305 19.43 3.13 -1.06
N ASP A 306 20.71 2.80 -0.81
CA ASP A 306 21.80 3.56 -1.38
C ASP A 306 21.83 3.42 -2.89
N LYS A 307 22.25 4.46 -3.57
CA LYS A 307 22.52 4.42 -5.00
C LYS A 307 23.63 3.43 -5.30
N VAL A 308 23.43 2.62 -6.31
CA VAL A 308 24.43 1.64 -6.78
C VAL A 308 25.35 2.25 -7.84
N TRP A 309 24.83 3.17 -8.62
CA TRP A 309 25.56 3.83 -9.70
C TRP A 309 25.05 5.23 -9.96
N THR A 310 25.88 6.03 -10.60
CA THR A 310 25.55 7.40 -11.00
C THR A 310 25.73 7.55 -12.50
N TYR A 311 24.72 8.08 -13.15
CA TYR A 311 24.77 8.41 -14.56
C TYR A 311 24.73 9.92 -14.79
N ASN A 312 25.54 10.35 -15.73
CA ASN A 312 25.56 11.73 -16.22
C ASN A 312 25.81 11.72 -17.72
N ARG A 313 25.88 12.88 -18.32
CA ARG A 313 26.08 13.02 -19.76
C ARG A 313 27.36 12.35 -20.29
N SER A 314 28.35 12.13 -19.44
CA SER A 314 29.66 11.57 -19.83
C SER A 314 29.68 10.07 -19.96
N ASN A 315 28.78 9.36 -19.29
CA ASN A 315 28.74 7.89 -19.27
C ASN A 315 27.44 7.30 -19.80
N VAL A 316 26.69 8.07 -20.54
CA VAL A 316 25.50 7.60 -21.27
C VAL A 316 25.71 7.75 -22.77
N VAL A 317 25.01 6.95 -23.55
CA VAL A 317 25.03 7.05 -24.98
C VAL A 317 24.28 8.31 -25.42
N MET A 318 24.96 9.16 -26.20
CA MET A 318 24.36 10.38 -26.74
C MET A 318 23.59 10.04 -28.02
N PRO A 319 22.27 10.21 -28.05
CA PRO A 319 21.49 10.05 -29.26
C PRO A 319 21.70 11.23 -30.20
N ASP A 320 21.31 11.05 -31.47
CA ASP A 320 21.47 12.05 -32.51
C ASP A 320 20.75 13.38 -32.22
N ASP A 321 19.67 13.33 -31.47
CA ASP A 321 18.89 14.51 -31.02
C ASP A 321 19.53 15.28 -29.84
N GLY A 322 20.65 14.80 -29.32
CA GLY A 322 21.37 15.42 -28.21
C GLY A 322 20.71 15.35 -26.85
N ALA A 323 19.62 14.57 -26.71
CA ALA A 323 18.90 14.38 -25.44
C ALA A 323 19.21 13.00 -24.83
N PRO A 324 20.22 12.88 -23.95
CA PRO A 324 20.65 11.58 -23.42
C PRO A 324 19.63 10.95 -22.49
N PHE A 325 18.88 11.76 -21.76
CA PHE A 325 17.83 11.33 -20.84
C PHE A 325 16.47 11.77 -21.34
N ARG A 326 15.56 10.85 -21.47
CA ARG A 326 14.17 11.12 -21.88
C ARG A 326 13.23 10.86 -20.71
N TYR A 327 12.43 11.86 -20.38
CA TYR A 327 11.51 11.79 -19.24
C TYR A 327 10.08 11.65 -19.73
N SER A 328 9.33 10.80 -19.04
CA SER A 328 7.88 10.75 -19.14
C SER A 328 7.24 10.97 -17.78
N PHE A 329 6.04 11.53 -17.79
CA PHE A 329 5.33 11.87 -16.57
C PHE A 329 3.98 11.15 -16.54
N SER A 330 3.59 10.69 -15.37
CA SER A 330 2.26 10.11 -15.19
C SER A 330 1.16 11.17 -15.41
N ALA A 331 0.06 10.77 -16.02
CA ALA A 331 -1.08 11.67 -16.22
C ALA A 331 -1.76 11.98 -14.87
N LEU A 332 -2.31 13.18 -14.75
CA LEU A 332 -2.99 13.61 -13.51
C LEU A 332 -4.17 12.71 -13.16
N LYS A 333 -4.88 12.20 -14.16
CA LYS A 333 -6.01 11.27 -13.97
C LYS A 333 -5.62 9.94 -13.32
N ASP A 334 -4.34 9.53 -13.45
CA ASP A 334 -3.83 8.28 -12.91
C ASP A 334 -3.25 8.47 -11.50
N ARG A 335 -3.28 9.70 -10.98
CA ARG A 335 -2.80 10.05 -9.64
C ARG A 335 -3.97 10.14 -8.68
N HIS A 336 -4.19 9.06 -7.93
CA HIS A 336 -5.22 9.05 -6.91
C HIS A 336 -4.79 9.85 -5.67
N ASN A 337 -5.73 10.48 -5.02
CA ASN A 337 -5.52 11.25 -3.80
C ASN A 337 -6.41 10.81 -2.65
N ALA A 338 -7.24 9.80 -2.88
CA ALA A 338 -8.03 9.15 -1.87
C ALA A 338 -8.11 7.65 -2.17
N VAL A 339 -8.02 6.83 -1.14
CA VAL A 339 -8.10 5.37 -1.25
C VAL A 339 -9.02 4.83 -0.17
N GLU A 340 -9.97 4.01 -0.56
CA GLU A 340 -10.77 3.20 0.35
C GLU A 340 -10.09 1.84 0.49
N VAL A 341 -9.48 1.58 1.65
CA VAL A 341 -8.75 0.35 1.94
C VAL A 341 -9.62 -0.60 2.74
N ASN A 342 -9.91 -1.76 2.18
CA ASN A 342 -10.61 -2.81 2.89
C ASN A 342 -9.62 -3.66 3.68
N TRP A 343 -9.92 -3.91 4.93
CA TRP A 343 -9.12 -4.73 5.83
C TRP A 343 -10.04 -5.51 6.77
N ILE A 344 -9.50 -6.52 7.44
CA ILE A 344 -10.26 -7.34 8.38
C ILE A 344 -10.05 -6.82 9.79
N ASP A 345 -11.14 -6.49 10.46
CA ASP A 345 -11.10 -5.99 11.84
C ASP A 345 -11.28 -7.13 12.85
N PRO A 346 -10.21 -7.53 13.57
CA PRO A 346 -10.29 -8.60 14.55
C PRO A 346 -11.12 -8.23 15.78
N ASN A 347 -11.33 -6.94 16.04
CA ASN A 347 -12.12 -6.46 17.16
C ASN A 347 -13.62 -6.39 16.84
N ASN A 348 -13.99 -6.53 15.60
CA ASN A 348 -15.37 -6.55 15.12
C ASN A 348 -15.72 -7.88 14.46
N GLY A 349 -15.46 -8.99 15.13
CA GLY A 349 -15.85 -10.32 14.68
C GLY A 349 -15.15 -10.80 13.41
N GLN A 350 -13.98 -10.27 13.07
CA GLN A 350 -13.24 -10.56 11.82
C GLN A 350 -13.99 -10.13 10.56
N GLU A 351 -14.83 -9.11 10.65
CA GLU A 351 -15.52 -8.54 9.52
C GLU A 351 -14.65 -7.55 8.75
N THR A 352 -15.00 -7.34 7.50
CA THR A 352 -14.33 -6.36 6.65
C THR A 352 -14.69 -4.94 7.09
N ALA A 353 -13.69 -4.15 7.36
CA ALA A 353 -13.79 -2.72 7.61
C ALA A 353 -13.13 -1.93 6.46
N THR A 354 -13.47 -0.68 6.34
CA THR A 354 -12.88 0.21 5.33
C THR A 354 -12.17 1.37 6.02
N GLU A 355 -10.90 1.56 5.68
CA GLU A 355 -10.13 2.74 6.06
C GLU A 355 -10.06 3.70 4.88
N LEU A 356 -10.55 4.92 5.08
CA LEU A 356 -10.43 5.97 4.09
C LEU A 356 -9.13 6.75 4.32
N VAL A 357 -8.27 6.74 3.34
CA VAL A 357 -7.00 7.47 3.34
C VAL A 357 -7.08 8.58 2.30
N GLU A 358 -6.83 9.80 2.71
CA GLU A 358 -6.92 10.98 1.85
C GLU A 358 -5.69 11.86 1.97
N ASP A 359 -5.26 12.42 0.85
CA ASP A 359 -4.35 13.54 0.80
C ASP A 359 -5.15 14.82 0.56
N THR A 360 -5.43 15.53 1.64
CA THR A 360 -6.29 16.71 1.60
C THR A 360 -5.71 17.85 0.77
N GLN A 361 -4.39 17.98 0.74
CA GLN A 361 -3.72 19.02 -0.08
C GLN A 361 -3.85 18.70 -1.57
N ALA A 362 -3.64 17.45 -1.95
CA ALA A 362 -3.82 17.01 -3.33
C ALA A 362 -5.28 17.11 -3.77
N ILE A 363 -6.23 16.78 -2.90
CA ILE A 363 -7.67 16.93 -3.18
C ILE A 363 -8.04 18.41 -3.39
N ALA A 364 -7.53 19.28 -2.54
CA ALA A 364 -7.78 20.73 -2.67
C ALA A 364 -7.21 21.30 -3.97
N ARG A 365 -6.07 20.77 -4.44
CA ARG A 365 -5.37 21.23 -5.64
C ARG A 365 -5.94 20.65 -6.93
N TYR A 366 -6.26 19.37 -6.95
CA TYR A 366 -6.55 18.60 -8.17
C TYR A 366 -7.98 18.06 -8.24
N GLY A 367 -8.79 18.24 -7.20
CA GLY A 367 -10.06 17.57 -7.06
C GLY A 367 -9.91 16.12 -6.57
N ARG A 368 -11.00 15.56 -6.09
CA ARG A 368 -11.00 14.21 -5.51
C ARG A 368 -10.91 13.12 -6.59
N ASN A 369 -9.92 12.29 -6.51
CA ASN A 369 -9.74 11.11 -7.36
C ASN A 369 -9.58 9.88 -6.46
N VAL A 370 -10.62 9.07 -6.35
CA VAL A 370 -10.73 7.96 -5.38
C VAL A 370 -10.51 6.63 -6.08
N THR A 371 -9.80 5.75 -5.41
CA THR A 371 -9.71 4.33 -5.79
C THR A 371 -9.98 3.42 -4.60
N LYS A 372 -10.18 2.16 -4.87
CA LYS A 372 -10.40 1.12 -3.85
C LYS A 372 -9.27 0.11 -3.89
N MET A 373 -8.88 -0.39 -2.73
CA MET A 373 -7.93 -1.49 -2.63
C MET A 373 -8.30 -2.43 -1.49
N ASP A 374 -7.93 -3.68 -1.65
CA ASP A 374 -8.00 -4.68 -0.59
C ASP A 374 -6.60 -4.88 -0.01
N ALA A 375 -6.44 -4.65 1.29
CA ALA A 375 -5.18 -4.88 1.98
C ALA A 375 -5.08 -6.36 2.35
N PHE A 376 -4.32 -7.11 1.57
CA PHE A 376 -4.15 -8.54 1.75
C PHE A 376 -3.55 -8.88 3.12
N GLY A 377 -4.22 -9.76 3.85
CA GLY A 377 -3.77 -10.22 5.16
C GLY A 377 -3.71 -9.15 6.24
N CYS A 378 -4.24 -7.98 6.00
CA CYS A 378 -4.21 -6.86 6.93
C CYS A 378 -5.32 -6.99 7.97
N THR A 379 -4.92 -6.98 9.22
CA THR A 379 -5.83 -7.00 10.39
C THR A 379 -5.59 -5.82 11.34
N SER A 380 -4.85 -4.83 10.88
CA SER A 380 -4.55 -3.60 11.62
C SER A 380 -5.02 -2.39 10.84
N ARG A 381 -5.73 -1.48 11.50
CA ARG A 381 -6.14 -0.20 10.91
C ARG A 381 -4.94 0.66 10.53
N GLY A 382 -3.90 0.67 11.37
CA GLY A 382 -2.65 1.39 11.09
C GLY A 382 -1.97 0.87 9.82
N GLN A 383 -1.90 -0.44 9.65
CA GLN A 383 -1.35 -1.07 8.45
C GLN A 383 -2.21 -0.78 7.21
N ALA A 384 -3.52 -0.81 7.33
CA ALA A 384 -4.44 -0.46 6.24
C ALA A 384 -4.24 0.99 5.80
N HIS A 385 -4.10 1.91 6.76
CA HIS A 385 -3.81 3.32 6.50
C HIS A 385 -2.47 3.49 5.77
N ARG A 386 -1.42 2.81 6.23
CA ARG A 386 -0.10 2.84 5.57
C ARG A 386 -0.15 2.26 4.16
N ALA A 387 -0.92 1.20 3.93
CA ALA A 387 -1.09 0.62 2.59
C ALA A 387 -1.74 1.61 1.62
N GLY A 388 -2.82 2.27 2.03
CA GLY A 388 -3.49 3.30 1.25
C GLY A 388 -2.62 4.53 1.02
N LEU A 389 -1.93 5.00 2.05
CA LEU A 389 -1.04 6.15 1.95
C LEU A 389 0.19 5.86 1.07
N TRP A 390 0.68 4.62 1.09
CA TRP A 390 1.74 4.18 0.19
C TRP A 390 1.34 4.32 -1.28
N LEU A 391 0.14 3.88 -1.63
CA LEU A 391 -0.39 4.03 -2.98
C LEU A 391 -0.50 5.51 -3.36
N ILE A 392 -1.10 6.33 -2.52
CA ILE A 392 -1.27 7.77 -2.76
C ILE A 392 0.10 8.45 -2.94
N LYS A 393 1.03 8.23 -2.04
CA LYS A 393 2.35 8.88 -2.08
C LYS A 393 3.21 8.38 -3.23
N THR A 394 3.10 7.11 -3.58
CA THR A 394 3.77 6.57 -4.77
C THR A 394 3.29 7.28 -6.03
N GLU A 395 1.99 7.41 -6.21
CA GLU A 395 1.43 8.06 -7.40
C GLU A 395 1.63 9.57 -7.45
N LEU A 396 1.69 10.24 -6.30
CA LEU A 396 1.86 11.70 -6.22
C LEU A 396 3.33 12.15 -6.21
N LEU A 397 4.24 11.38 -5.64
CA LEU A 397 5.64 11.76 -5.49
C LEU A 397 6.53 11.17 -6.59
N GLU A 398 6.28 9.96 -7.01
CA GLU A 398 7.09 9.23 -7.99
C GLU A 398 6.43 9.26 -9.37
N THR A 399 6.41 10.44 -9.96
CA THR A 399 5.65 10.73 -11.18
C THR A 399 6.46 10.61 -12.46
N GLN A 400 7.77 10.48 -12.37
CA GLN A 400 8.68 10.53 -13.51
C GLN A 400 9.26 9.16 -13.83
N THR A 401 9.36 8.88 -15.11
CA THR A 401 10.11 7.76 -15.65
C THR A 401 11.20 8.31 -16.57
N VAL A 402 12.40 7.74 -16.53
CA VAL A 402 13.52 8.12 -17.38
C VAL A 402 13.96 6.93 -18.21
N ASP A 403 14.20 7.19 -19.49
CA ASP A 403 14.76 6.25 -20.43
C ASP A 403 16.08 6.78 -20.98
N PHE A 404 17.10 5.94 -21.01
CA PHE A 404 18.42 6.27 -21.56
C PHE A 404 19.18 5.00 -21.93
N CYS A 405 20.23 5.16 -22.71
CA CYS A 405 21.10 4.07 -23.14
C CYS A 405 22.50 4.24 -22.58
N VAL A 406 23.12 3.14 -22.19
CA VAL A 406 24.46 3.11 -21.64
C VAL A 406 25.30 1.98 -22.26
N GLY A 407 26.60 2.02 -22.09
CA GLY A 407 27.48 0.93 -22.43
C GLY A 407 27.46 -0.19 -21.39
N ALA A 408 28.58 -0.88 -21.26
CA ALA A 408 28.72 -2.00 -20.30
C ALA A 408 28.47 -1.63 -18.83
N GLU A 409 28.45 -0.35 -18.49
CA GLU A 409 28.08 0.13 -17.16
C GLU A 409 26.66 -0.28 -16.75
N GLY A 410 25.77 -0.50 -17.70
CA GLY A 410 24.42 -1.01 -17.43
C GLY A 410 24.37 -2.39 -16.78
N LEU A 411 25.47 -3.14 -16.84
CA LEU A 411 25.61 -4.45 -16.17
C LEU A 411 26.04 -4.35 -14.70
N ARG A 412 26.36 -3.15 -14.22
CA ARG A 412 26.78 -2.94 -12.82
C ARG A 412 25.62 -2.95 -11.83
N HIS A 413 24.43 -2.85 -12.32
CA HIS A 413 23.21 -2.91 -11.50
C HIS A 413 22.16 -3.81 -12.15
N VAL A 414 21.20 -4.21 -11.37
CA VAL A 414 20.09 -5.05 -11.80
C VAL A 414 18.75 -4.30 -11.62
N PRO A 415 17.69 -4.73 -12.28
CA PRO A 415 16.37 -4.19 -11.99
C PRO A 415 16.05 -4.24 -10.49
N GLY A 416 15.58 -3.12 -9.96
CA GLY A 416 15.35 -2.90 -8.55
C GLY A 416 16.40 -2.06 -7.83
N ASP A 417 17.59 -1.92 -8.39
CA ASP A 417 18.62 -1.06 -7.83
C ASP A 417 18.30 0.41 -8.02
N VAL A 418 18.72 1.22 -7.06
CA VAL A 418 18.59 2.68 -7.12
C VAL A 418 19.81 3.27 -7.81
N ILE A 419 19.56 4.09 -8.80
CA ILE A 419 20.57 4.83 -9.55
C ILE A 419 20.34 6.33 -9.42
N GLU A 420 21.41 7.09 -9.55
CA GLU A 420 21.37 8.55 -9.55
C GLU A 420 21.52 9.07 -10.98
N ILE A 421 20.68 10.00 -11.35
CA ILE A 421 20.75 10.70 -12.63
C ILE A 421 21.17 12.14 -12.39
N CYS A 422 22.34 12.49 -12.91
CA CYS A 422 22.87 13.86 -12.91
C CYS A 422 22.71 14.44 -14.31
N ASP A 423 21.56 15.03 -14.59
CA ASP A 423 21.23 15.60 -15.90
C ASP A 423 21.43 17.12 -15.87
N ASP A 424 22.43 17.60 -16.63
CA ASP A 424 22.76 19.01 -16.70
C ASP A 424 21.61 19.84 -17.29
N ASP A 425 20.92 19.31 -18.28
CA ASP A 425 19.82 20.01 -18.92
C ASP A 425 18.62 20.22 -17.97
N TYR A 426 18.42 19.29 -17.07
CA TYR A 426 17.39 19.40 -16.04
C TYR A 426 17.79 20.33 -14.89
N ALA A 427 19.06 20.23 -14.47
CA ALA A 427 19.59 21.03 -13.37
C ALA A 427 19.86 22.49 -13.74
N GLY A 428 20.07 22.75 -15.04
CA GLY A 428 20.48 24.05 -15.54
C GLY A 428 21.91 24.44 -15.22
N ILE A 429 22.71 23.52 -14.68
CA ILE A 429 24.14 23.64 -14.37
C ILE A 429 24.85 22.32 -14.66
N SER A 430 26.16 22.34 -14.78
CA SER A 430 26.94 21.11 -14.93
C SER A 430 26.91 20.29 -13.68
N THR A 431 26.29 19.13 -13.71
CA THR A 431 26.09 18.23 -12.56
C THR A 431 26.92 16.96 -12.66
N GLY A 432 27.60 16.70 -13.77
CA GLY A 432 28.39 15.49 -13.93
C GLY A 432 29.36 15.55 -15.10
N GLY A 433 30.34 14.65 -15.12
CA GLY A 433 31.36 14.55 -16.14
C GLY A 433 32.42 13.50 -15.84
N ARG A 434 33.61 13.69 -16.37
CA ARG A 434 34.80 12.84 -16.19
C ARG A 434 35.89 13.60 -15.42
N VAL A 435 36.63 12.86 -14.59
CA VAL A 435 37.83 13.39 -13.93
C VAL A 435 39.00 13.35 -14.91
N LEU A 436 39.67 14.47 -15.12
CA LEU A 436 40.83 14.56 -16.00
C LEU A 436 42.16 14.26 -15.31
N ALA A 437 42.29 14.65 -14.04
CA ALA A 437 43.49 14.42 -13.25
C ALA A 437 43.15 14.28 -11.79
N VAL A 438 43.96 13.51 -11.05
CA VAL A 438 43.84 13.31 -9.62
C VAL A 438 45.16 13.63 -8.94
N ASN A 439 45.17 14.52 -7.95
CA ASN A 439 46.31 14.75 -7.07
C ASN A 439 45.89 14.37 -5.65
N SER A 440 46.32 13.19 -5.22
CA SER A 440 45.99 12.68 -3.89
C SER A 440 46.66 13.42 -2.75
N GLN A 441 47.81 14.04 -2.98
CA GLN A 441 48.54 14.79 -1.94
C GLN A 441 47.85 16.09 -1.59
N THR A 442 47.38 16.83 -2.59
CA THR A 442 46.61 18.07 -2.41
C THR A 442 45.11 17.85 -2.32
N ARG A 443 44.66 16.63 -2.44
CA ARG A 443 43.23 16.25 -2.47
C ARG A 443 42.48 17.04 -3.53
N THR A 444 43.07 17.21 -4.70
CA THR A 444 42.54 18.02 -5.80
C THR A 444 42.21 17.13 -7.01
N LEU A 445 40.99 17.28 -7.48
CA LEU A 445 40.52 16.68 -8.74
C LEU A 445 40.44 17.77 -9.81
N THR A 446 40.87 17.45 -11.01
CA THR A 446 40.63 18.30 -12.17
C THR A 446 39.46 17.72 -12.95
N LEU A 447 38.41 18.49 -13.12
CA LEU A 447 37.18 18.08 -13.83
C LEU A 447 37.23 18.52 -15.28
N ASP A 448 36.48 17.83 -16.13
CA ASP A 448 36.31 18.14 -17.55
C ASP A 448 35.37 19.33 -17.82
N ARG A 449 34.67 19.79 -16.81
CA ARG A 449 33.72 20.90 -16.89
C ARG A 449 33.82 21.82 -15.70
N GLU A 450 33.52 23.08 -15.96
CA GLU A 450 33.46 24.07 -14.89
C GLU A 450 32.25 23.85 -13.99
N ILE A 451 32.47 23.97 -12.70
CA ILE A 451 31.45 23.97 -11.67
C ILE A 451 31.52 25.24 -10.84
N THR A 452 30.36 25.63 -10.31
CA THR A 452 30.23 26.75 -9.41
C THR A 452 29.68 26.27 -8.07
N LEU A 453 30.35 26.58 -6.98
CA LEU A 453 29.84 26.26 -5.64
C LEU A 453 28.75 27.26 -5.23
N PRO A 454 27.65 26.79 -4.65
CA PRO A 454 26.68 27.65 -4.00
C PRO A 454 27.30 28.44 -2.85
N SER A 455 26.78 29.62 -2.59
CA SER A 455 27.27 30.51 -1.52
C SER A 455 27.01 29.97 -0.11
N SER A 456 26.15 28.99 0.04
CA SER A 456 25.80 28.37 1.33
C SER A 456 25.47 26.89 1.16
N GLY A 457 25.64 26.11 2.21
CA GLY A 457 25.37 24.68 2.26
C GLY A 457 26.60 23.84 1.85
N THR A 458 26.48 22.53 2.01
CA THR A 458 27.50 21.54 1.69
C THR A 458 27.29 20.95 0.33
N THR A 459 28.27 21.05 -0.57
CA THR A 459 28.28 20.38 -1.86
C THR A 459 29.06 19.08 -1.76
N LEU A 460 28.45 17.98 -2.23
CA LEU A 460 29.12 16.69 -2.32
C LEU A 460 29.45 16.37 -3.78
N ILE A 461 30.56 15.69 -3.98
CA ILE A 461 30.91 15.09 -5.27
C ILE A 461 30.89 13.57 -5.14
N SER A 462 30.14 12.91 -6.00
CA SER A 462 30.08 11.47 -6.08
C SER A 462 31.13 10.97 -7.05
N LEU A 463 31.95 10.03 -6.60
CA LEU A 463 33.05 9.40 -7.36
C LEU A 463 32.88 7.89 -7.29
N VAL A 464 33.63 7.18 -8.10
CA VAL A 464 33.68 5.72 -8.09
C VAL A 464 35.04 5.27 -7.58
N ASP A 465 35.04 4.45 -6.54
CA ASP A 465 36.28 3.89 -5.96
C ASP A 465 36.87 2.75 -6.80
N GLY A 466 38.03 2.24 -6.40
CA GLY A 466 38.71 1.16 -7.09
C GLY A 466 37.97 -0.19 -7.06
N SER A 467 36.99 -0.34 -6.16
CA SER A 467 36.10 -1.51 -6.09
C SER A 467 34.83 -1.34 -6.92
N GLY A 468 34.66 -0.19 -7.57
CA GLY A 468 33.51 0.13 -8.39
C GLY A 468 32.29 0.63 -7.59
N ASN A 469 32.47 1.02 -6.34
CA ASN A 469 31.39 1.53 -5.50
C ASN A 469 31.32 3.07 -5.57
N PRO A 470 30.12 3.66 -5.65
CA PRO A 470 29.95 5.11 -5.55
C PRO A 470 30.28 5.58 -4.15
N VAL A 471 31.09 6.63 -4.06
CA VAL A 471 31.50 7.27 -2.81
C VAL A 471 31.30 8.76 -2.96
N SER A 472 30.60 9.39 -2.02
CA SER A 472 30.41 10.83 -1.99
C SER A 472 31.37 11.47 -0.97
N VAL A 473 32.06 12.53 -1.41
CA VAL A 473 32.97 13.32 -0.55
C VAL A 473 32.59 14.79 -0.65
N GLU A 474 32.95 15.54 0.38
CA GLU A 474 32.65 16.97 0.46
C GLU A 474 33.61 17.77 -0.44
N VAL A 475 33.07 18.72 -1.19
CA VAL A 475 33.82 19.71 -1.95
C VAL A 475 34.16 20.87 -1.02
N GLN A 476 35.44 21.10 -0.80
CA GLN A 476 35.93 22.17 0.08
C GLN A 476 36.10 23.49 -0.66
N SER A 477 36.66 23.46 -1.86
CA SER A 477 36.86 24.65 -2.67
C SER A 477 36.99 24.31 -4.16
N VAL A 478 36.72 25.29 -5.00
CA VAL A 478 36.92 25.21 -6.45
C VAL A 478 37.85 26.34 -6.88
N THR A 479 38.88 26.00 -7.63
CA THR A 479 39.85 26.95 -8.22
C THR A 479 39.77 26.82 -9.75
N ASP A 480 39.77 27.95 -10.43
CA ASP A 480 39.67 28.01 -11.91
C ASP A 480 38.46 27.30 -12.49
N GLY A 481 37.42 27.11 -11.70
CA GLY A 481 36.20 26.43 -12.11
C GLY A 481 36.29 24.90 -12.25
N VAL A 482 37.46 24.33 -12.45
CA VAL A 482 37.68 22.91 -12.75
C VAL A 482 38.51 22.16 -11.73
N LYS A 483 39.33 22.86 -10.92
CA LYS A 483 40.15 22.27 -9.86
C LYS A 483 39.38 22.22 -8.56
N VAL A 484 38.96 21.02 -8.16
CA VAL A 484 38.10 20.80 -7.00
C VAL A 484 38.94 20.20 -5.88
N LYS A 485 39.03 20.89 -4.75
CA LYS A 485 39.58 20.32 -3.52
C LYS A 485 38.50 19.62 -2.74
N VAL A 486 38.73 18.33 -2.43
CA VAL A 486 37.80 17.48 -1.73
C VAL A 486 38.29 17.12 -0.32
N SER A 487 37.40 16.72 0.56
CA SER A 487 37.74 16.33 1.94
C SER A 487 38.66 15.11 1.99
N ARG A 488 38.50 14.17 1.06
CA ARG A 488 39.37 13.03 0.84
C ARG A 488 39.25 12.55 -0.60
N VAL A 489 40.29 11.93 -1.13
CA VAL A 489 40.22 11.23 -2.42
C VAL A 489 39.99 9.75 -2.14
N PRO A 490 38.89 9.15 -2.55
CA PRO A 490 38.66 7.71 -2.39
C PRO A 490 39.73 6.89 -3.12
N ASP A 491 40.13 5.76 -2.56
CA ASP A 491 41.11 4.88 -3.16
C ASP A 491 40.63 4.37 -4.52
N GLY A 492 41.49 4.42 -5.52
CA GLY A 492 41.21 3.96 -6.87
C GLY A 492 40.47 4.93 -7.77
N VAL A 493 40.21 6.16 -7.32
CA VAL A 493 39.77 7.25 -8.21
C VAL A 493 40.92 7.66 -9.11
N ALA A 494 40.71 7.56 -10.42
CA ALA A 494 41.73 7.79 -11.44
C ALA A 494 41.20 8.71 -12.56
N GLU A 495 42.06 8.98 -13.53
CA GLU A 495 41.64 9.67 -14.74
C GLU A 495 40.45 8.95 -15.41
N TYR A 496 39.57 9.74 -15.96
CA TYR A 496 38.34 9.30 -16.65
C TYR A 496 37.26 8.65 -15.72
N SER A 497 37.48 8.65 -14.44
CA SER A 497 36.40 8.30 -13.47
C SER A 497 35.23 9.26 -13.63
N VAL A 498 34.04 8.74 -13.44
CA VAL A 498 32.80 9.52 -13.49
C VAL A 498 32.63 10.31 -12.20
N TRP A 499 32.20 11.55 -12.31
CA TRP A 499 31.78 12.35 -11.16
C TRP A 499 30.37 12.90 -11.33
N GLY A 500 29.66 13.10 -10.22
CA GLY A 500 28.40 13.78 -10.16
C GLY A 500 28.32 14.70 -8.95
N LEU A 501 27.70 15.87 -9.09
CA LEU A 501 27.53 16.83 -8.00
C LEU A 501 26.20 16.62 -7.30
N LYS A 502 26.25 16.69 -5.98
CA LYS A 502 25.09 16.85 -5.11
C LYS A 502 25.13 18.23 -4.49
N LEU A 503 24.35 19.15 -5.04
CA LEU A 503 24.23 20.51 -4.54
C LEU A 503 23.25 20.56 -3.36
N PRO A 504 23.46 21.47 -2.38
CA PRO A 504 22.58 21.58 -1.22
C PRO A 504 21.15 22.03 -1.59
N THR A 505 20.99 22.65 -2.73
CA THR A 505 19.73 23.19 -3.23
C THR A 505 19.04 22.31 -4.28
N LEU A 506 19.79 21.39 -4.87
CA LEU A 506 19.25 20.41 -5.82
C LEU A 506 18.98 19.11 -5.07
N ARG A 507 17.76 18.64 -5.13
CA ARG A 507 17.45 17.29 -4.66
C ARG A 507 18.22 16.27 -5.48
N GLN A 508 18.79 15.30 -4.80
CA GLN A 508 19.35 14.12 -5.45
C GLN A 508 18.27 13.45 -6.28
N ARG A 509 18.52 13.29 -7.56
CA ARG A 509 17.58 12.66 -8.46
C ARG A 509 17.85 11.15 -8.51
N LEU A 510 17.10 10.44 -7.68
CA LEU A 510 17.18 9.00 -7.59
C LEU A 510 16.07 8.35 -8.40
N PHE A 511 16.43 7.29 -9.08
CA PHE A 511 15.50 6.46 -9.84
C PHE A 511 15.75 4.99 -9.50
N ARG A 512 14.68 4.24 -9.45
CA ARG A 512 14.76 2.79 -9.34
C ARG A 512 14.76 2.19 -10.74
N CYS A 513 15.78 1.43 -11.06
CA CYS A 513 15.88 0.72 -12.33
C CYS A 513 14.74 -0.30 -12.44
N VAL A 514 13.98 -0.24 -13.52
CA VAL A 514 12.86 -1.16 -13.79
C VAL A 514 13.27 -2.21 -14.80
N SER A 515 13.95 -1.81 -15.85
CA SER A 515 14.39 -2.73 -16.89
C SER A 515 15.76 -2.37 -17.44
N ILE A 516 16.51 -3.38 -17.84
CA ILE A 516 17.77 -3.29 -18.56
C ILE A 516 17.63 -4.23 -19.74
N ARG A 517 17.72 -3.68 -20.95
CA ARG A 517 17.60 -4.45 -22.19
C ARG A 517 18.83 -4.24 -23.06
N GLU A 518 19.42 -5.31 -23.51
CA GLU A 518 20.50 -5.26 -24.49
C GLU A 518 19.96 -4.88 -25.88
N ASN A 519 20.59 -3.91 -26.50
CA ASN A 519 20.32 -3.49 -27.88
C ASN A 519 21.24 -4.25 -28.88
N ASP A 520 20.88 -4.25 -30.14
CA ASP A 520 21.62 -4.94 -31.20
C ASP A 520 23.03 -4.40 -31.38
N ASP A 521 23.30 -3.16 -30.95
CA ASP A 521 24.60 -2.49 -31.05
C ASP A 521 25.52 -2.73 -29.84
N GLY A 522 25.10 -3.57 -28.88
CA GLY A 522 25.85 -3.87 -27.66
C GLY A 522 25.69 -2.81 -26.57
N THR A 523 24.82 -1.84 -26.73
CA THR A 523 24.41 -0.91 -25.69
C THR A 523 23.24 -1.46 -24.89
N TYR A 524 22.98 -0.87 -23.73
CA TYR A 524 21.88 -1.27 -22.86
C TYR A 524 20.89 -0.14 -22.68
N ALA A 525 19.64 -0.40 -23.01
CA ALA A 525 18.53 0.53 -22.74
C ALA A 525 18.05 0.34 -21.31
N ILE A 526 18.07 1.42 -20.54
CA ILE A 526 17.65 1.44 -19.15
C ILE A 526 16.37 2.26 -19.04
N THR A 527 15.38 1.69 -18.37
CA THR A 527 14.18 2.38 -17.91
C THR A 527 14.18 2.41 -16.39
N ALA A 528 14.01 3.57 -15.82
CA ALA A 528 13.97 3.75 -14.37
C ALA A 528 12.85 4.70 -13.96
N VAL A 529 12.25 4.42 -12.81
CA VAL A 529 11.15 5.20 -12.21
C VAL A 529 11.69 6.01 -11.06
N GLN A 530 11.22 7.23 -10.92
CA GLN A 530 11.58 8.12 -9.83
C GLN A 530 11.47 7.40 -8.47
N HIS A 531 12.49 7.56 -7.66
CA HIS A 531 12.57 7.03 -6.31
C HIS A 531 12.66 8.18 -5.31
N VAL A 532 11.72 8.25 -4.40
CA VAL A 532 11.68 9.27 -3.34
C VAL A 532 11.86 8.56 -2.00
N PRO A 533 13.07 8.57 -1.42
CA PRO A 533 13.34 7.84 -0.17
C PRO A 533 12.49 8.33 1.01
N GLU A 534 12.12 9.59 1.03
CA GLU A 534 11.33 10.21 2.10
C GLU A 534 9.89 9.66 2.16
N LYS A 535 9.42 9.03 1.09
CA LYS A 535 8.09 8.42 1.03
C LYS A 535 7.86 7.43 2.17
N GLU A 536 8.82 6.58 2.48
CA GLU A 536 8.71 5.60 3.55
C GLU A 536 8.41 6.26 4.90
N ALA A 537 9.15 7.29 5.28
CA ALA A 537 8.95 7.99 6.54
C ALA A 537 7.59 8.71 6.59
N ILE A 538 7.16 9.32 5.50
CA ILE A 538 5.86 9.98 5.39
C ILE A 538 4.74 8.95 5.62
N VAL A 539 4.85 7.80 4.99
CA VAL A 539 3.84 6.74 5.07
C VAL A 539 3.83 6.09 6.46
N ASP A 540 5.00 5.70 6.96
CA ASP A 540 5.10 4.95 8.20
C ASP A 540 4.73 5.79 9.44
N ASN A 541 4.92 7.08 9.37
CA ASN A 541 4.58 8.02 10.45
C ASN A 541 3.27 8.79 10.20
N GLY A 542 2.56 8.50 9.12
CA GLY A 542 1.38 9.25 8.69
C GLY A 542 0.06 8.86 9.35
N ALA A 543 0.01 7.73 10.06
CA ALA A 543 -1.19 7.28 10.73
C ALA A 543 -1.36 7.97 12.09
N TYR A 544 -2.48 8.63 12.27
CA TYR A 544 -2.93 9.14 13.56
C TYR A 544 -4.44 8.90 13.69
N PHE A 545 -4.83 8.15 14.69
CA PHE A 545 -6.21 7.88 15.00
C PHE A 545 -6.51 8.39 16.41
N ASP A 546 -7.60 9.10 16.57
CA ASP A 546 -8.10 9.36 17.90
C ASP A 546 -8.54 8.04 18.50
N GLY A 547 -8.02 7.72 19.68
CA GLY A 547 -8.16 6.40 20.30
C GLY A 547 -9.61 5.97 20.38
N ASP A 548 -9.94 4.88 19.70
CA ASP A 548 -11.11 4.09 20.06
C ASP A 548 -10.92 3.63 21.50
N GLN A 549 -11.48 4.36 22.41
CA GLN A 549 -11.79 3.77 23.69
C GLN A 549 -12.92 2.76 23.42
N SER A 550 -12.54 1.56 23.03
CA SER A 550 -13.43 0.41 23.10
C SER A 550 -13.73 0.13 24.58
N GLY A 551 -14.41 1.08 25.18
CA GLY A 551 -15.05 0.92 26.45
C GLY A 551 -16.15 -0.10 26.27
N THR A 552 -15.89 -1.29 26.81
CA THR A 552 -16.86 -2.29 27.23
C THR A 552 -18.32 -1.95 26.90
N VAL A 553 -18.88 -2.84 26.15
CA VAL A 553 -20.27 -3.12 25.90
C VAL A 553 -21.20 -2.73 27.07
N ASN A 554 -21.51 -1.46 27.21
CA ASN A 554 -22.75 -0.99 27.76
C ASN A 554 -23.23 0.12 26.87
N GLY A 555 -24.07 -0.21 25.90
CA GLY A 555 -24.53 0.61 24.79
C GLY A 555 -25.30 1.89 25.17
N VAL A 556 -24.77 2.69 26.07
CA VAL A 556 -25.41 3.87 26.59
C VAL A 556 -24.66 5.15 26.22
N THR A 557 -23.35 5.15 26.25
CA THR A 557 -22.55 6.31 25.79
C THR A 557 -22.12 6.21 24.37
N PRO A 558 -22.36 7.24 23.52
CA PRO A 558 -21.87 7.22 22.15
C PRO A 558 -20.34 7.29 22.13
N PRO A 559 -19.68 6.65 21.18
CA PRO A 559 -18.22 6.74 21.02
C PRO A 559 -17.80 8.16 20.68
N ALA A 560 -16.51 8.47 20.94
CA ALA A 560 -15.91 9.73 20.49
C ALA A 560 -16.00 9.86 18.96
N VAL A 561 -16.18 11.08 18.49
CA VAL A 561 -16.14 11.37 17.05
C VAL A 561 -14.72 11.17 16.52
N GLN A 562 -14.60 10.74 15.29
CA GLN A 562 -13.33 10.46 14.62
C GLN A 562 -13.03 11.51 13.56
N HIS A 563 -11.76 11.62 13.18
CA HIS A 563 -11.29 12.48 12.09
C HIS A 563 -11.75 13.93 12.21
N LEU A 564 -11.78 14.45 13.44
CA LEU A 564 -12.14 15.86 13.65
C LEU A 564 -11.09 16.78 13.02
N THR A 565 -11.53 17.59 12.09
CA THR A 565 -10.71 18.60 11.41
C THR A 565 -11.36 19.96 11.53
N ALA A 566 -10.53 20.99 11.55
CA ALA A 566 -10.99 22.38 11.51
C ALA A 566 -10.22 23.11 10.40
N GLU A 567 -10.92 23.55 9.40
CA GLU A 567 -10.36 24.27 8.24
C GLU A 567 -10.72 25.76 8.33
N VAL A 568 -9.71 26.58 8.38
CA VAL A 568 -9.86 28.04 8.43
C VAL A 568 -10.03 28.58 7.02
N THR A 569 -11.08 29.31 6.79
CA THR A 569 -11.34 30.03 5.54
C THR A 569 -11.62 31.52 5.81
N ALA A 570 -11.20 32.38 4.91
CA ALA A 570 -11.57 33.79 4.93
C ALA A 570 -12.54 34.05 3.78
N ASP A 571 -13.72 34.51 4.09
CA ASP A 571 -14.73 34.88 3.11
C ASP A 571 -15.32 36.24 3.49
N SER A 572 -15.43 37.14 2.48
CA SER A 572 -16.09 38.44 2.63
C SER A 572 -15.59 39.29 3.82
N GLY A 573 -14.32 39.18 4.19
CA GLY A 573 -13.70 39.96 5.26
C GLY A 573 -13.91 39.39 6.67
N GLU A 574 -14.48 38.22 6.80
CA GLU A 574 -14.58 37.51 8.07
C GLU A 574 -13.85 36.18 8.03
N TYR A 575 -13.33 35.74 9.19
CA TYR A 575 -12.74 34.42 9.34
C TYR A 575 -13.78 33.41 9.76
N GLN A 576 -13.80 32.29 9.04
CA GLN A 576 -14.71 31.20 9.28
C GLN A 576 -13.91 29.92 9.49
N VAL A 577 -14.46 29.00 10.27
CA VAL A 577 -13.88 27.65 10.46
C VAL A 577 -14.94 26.63 10.12
N LEU A 578 -14.63 25.76 9.19
CA LEU A 578 -15.43 24.59 8.88
C LEU A 578 -14.88 23.38 9.64
N ALA A 579 -15.64 22.94 10.61
CA ALA A 579 -15.36 21.71 11.32
C ALA A 579 -16.04 20.54 10.63
N ARG A 580 -15.29 19.43 10.52
CA ARG A 580 -15.78 18.16 9.97
C ARG A 580 -15.32 17.02 10.86
N TRP A 581 -16.14 16.01 11.00
CA TRP A 581 -15.82 14.79 11.74
C TRP A 581 -16.63 13.62 11.21
N ASP A 582 -16.24 12.44 11.64
CA ASP A 582 -16.96 11.20 11.38
C ASP A 582 -17.42 10.58 12.68
N THR A 583 -18.48 9.81 12.63
CA THR A 583 -18.93 9.02 13.74
C THR A 583 -18.74 7.54 13.41
N PRO A 584 -18.06 6.75 14.28
CA PRO A 584 -17.79 5.34 14.00
C PRO A 584 -19.06 4.48 14.01
N LYS A 585 -20.14 5.01 14.59
CA LYS A 585 -21.43 4.32 14.63
C LYS A 585 -22.57 5.32 14.53
N VAL A 586 -23.36 5.20 13.49
CA VAL A 586 -24.61 5.99 13.35
C VAL A 586 -25.67 5.32 14.22
N VAL A 587 -26.05 5.99 15.28
CA VAL A 587 -27.18 5.60 16.13
C VAL A 587 -28.30 6.59 15.94
N LYS A 588 -29.51 6.09 15.81
CA LYS A 588 -30.70 6.95 15.66
C LYS A 588 -30.80 7.92 16.84
N GLY A 589 -30.91 9.21 16.52
CA GLY A 589 -31.06 10.27 17.54
C GLY A 589 -29.73 10.81 18.07
N VAL A 590 -28.59 10.49 17.46
CA VAL A 590 -27.29 11.10 17.81
C VAL A 590 -27.25 12.54 17.35
N SER A 591 -26.82 13.43 18.23
CA SER A 591 -26.46 14.81 17.95
C SER A 591 -25.03 15.06 18.42
N PHE A 592 -24.44 16.15 17.95
CA PHE A 592 -23.08 16.54 18.31
C PHE A 592 -23.10 17.88 19.05
N MET A 593 -22.36 17.92 20.15
CA MET A 593 -22.17 19.15 20.92
C MET A 593 -20.76 19.67 20.67
N LEU A 594 -20.67 20.90 20.20
CA LEU A 594 -19.44 21.58 19.89
C LEU A 594 -19.16 22.66 20.91
N ARG A 595 -17.90 22.75 21.32
CA ARG A 595 -17.41 23.82 22.20
C ARG A 595 -16.15 24.42 21.59
N LEU A 596 -16.22 25.69 21.29
CA LEU A 596 -15.09 26.44 20.77
C LEU A 596 -14.53 27.36 21.85
N THR A 597 -13.25 27.21 22.14
CA THR A 597 -12.54 28.05 23.10
C THR A 597 -11.35 28.74 22.43
N VAL A 598 -10.95 29.89 22.94
CA VAL A 598 -9.76 30.62 22.52
C VAL A 598 -8.81 30.78 23.71
N ALA A 599 -7.51 30.62 23.46
CA ALA A 599 -6.51 30.89 24.47
C ALA A 599 -6.43 32.39 24.78
N ALA A 600 -6.47 32.74 26.06
CA ALA A 600 -6.20 34.07 26.54
C ALA A 600 -4.71 34.29 26.79
N ASP A 601 -4.28 35.55 26.94
CA ASP A 601 -2.88 35.93 27.14
C ASP A 601 -2.27 35.35 28.44
N ASP A 602 -3.12 35.00 29.41
CA ASP A 602 -2.73 34.37 30.69
C ASP A 602 -2.64 32.83 30.62
N GLY A 603 -2.84 32.25 29.45
CA GLY A 603 -2.86 30.80 29.22
C GLY A 603 -4.17 30.13 29.59
N SER A 604 -5.17 30.85 30.09
CA SER A 604 -6.52 30.34 30.29
C SER A 604 -7.29 30.21 28.97
N GLU A 605 -8.32 29.37 28.97
CA GLU A 605 -9.21 29.21 27.82
C GLU A 605 -10.53 29.99 28.06
N ARG A 606 -10.89 30.84 27.12
CA ARG A 606 -12.16 31.56 27.13
C ARG A 606 -13.12 30.91 26.16
N LEU A 607 -14.36 30.69 26.60
CA LEU A 607 -15.41 30.15 25.73
C LEU A 607 -15.80 31.19 24.68
N VAL A 608 -15.77 30.78 23.40
CA VAL A 608 -16.18 31.61 22.27
C VAL A 608 -17.59 31.27 21.84
N SER A 609 -17.86 29.99 21.66
CA SER A 609 -19.16 29.54 21.15
C SER A 609 -19.42 28.09 21.55
N THR A 610 -20.71 27.80 21.70
CA THR A 610 -21.22 26.42 21.79
C THR A 610 -22.26 26.21 20.71
N ALA A 611 -22.29 25.03 20.14
CA ALA A 611 -23.27 24.69 19.12
C ALA A 611 -23.72 23.22 19.28
N ARG A 612 -24.87 22.92 18.74
CA ARG A 612 -25.41 21.57 18.66
C ARG A 612 -25.92 21.34 17.24
N THR A 613 -25.56 20.22 16.69
CA THR A 613 -25.96 19.82 15.34
C THR A 613 -26.21 18.32 15.25
N THR A 614 -27.01 17.91 14.30
CA THR A 614 -27.19 16.51 13.89
C THR A 614 -26.32 16.14 12.69
N GLU A 615 -25.71 17.15 12.05
CA GLU A 615 -24.80 16.98 10.93
C GLU A 615 -23.39 16.65 11.42
N THR A 616 -22.55 16.12 10.54
CA THR A 616 -21.13 15.84 10.82
C THR A 616 -20.22 17.00 10.40
N THR A 617 -20.80 18.14 10.15
CA THR A 617 -20.10 19.39 9.81
C THR A 617 -20.74 20.56 10.55
N TYR A 618 -19.91 21.53 10.89
CA TYR A 618 -20.39 22.81 11.43
C TYR A 618 -19.47 23.95 11.03
N ARG A 619 -20.05 25.12 10.76
CA ARG A 619 -19.31 26.33 10.38
C ARG A 619 -19.44 27.39 11.46
N PHE A 620 -18.29 27.76 12.03
CA PHE A 620 -18.20 28.91 12.91
C PHE A 620 -17.86 30.14 12.09
N ARG A 621 -18.54 31.26 12.35
CA ARG A 621 -18.37 32.50 11.61
C ARG A 621 -17.88 33.61 12.52
N GLN A 622 -17.37 34.69 11.93
CA GLN A 622 -16.99 35.94 12.62
C GLN A 622 -15.98 35.70 13.75
N LEU A 623 -15.00 34.87 13.50
CA LEU A 623 -13.96 34.59 14.45
C LEU A 623 -12.84 35.64 14.40
N ALA A 624 -12.36 36.07 15.55
CA ALA A 624 -11.19 36.93 15.64
C ALA A 624 -9.90 36.12 15.53
N PRO A 625 -8.76 36.75 15.14
CA PRO A 625 -7.47 36.10 15.24
C PRO A 625 -7.19 35.57 16.66
N GLY A 626 -6.60 34.39 16.76
CA GLY A 626 -6.29 33.75 18.02
C GLY A 626 -6.01 32.25 17.88
N ASN A 627 -5.63 31.63 19.00
CA ASN A 627 -5.45 30.20 19.12
C ASN A 627 -6.72 29.56 19.67
N TYR A 628 -7.31 28.69 18.88
CA TYR A 628 -8.59 28.05 19.20
C TYR A 628 -8.42 26.58 19.49
N ARG A 629 -9.32 26.07 20.33
CA ARG A 629 -9.56 24.65 20.52
C ARG A 629 -11.04 24.35 20.30
N LEU A 630 -11.31 23.44 19.39
CA LEU A 630 -12.64 22.92 19.15
C LEU A 630 -12.76 21.54 19.79
N THR A 631 -13.78 21.35 20.61
CA THR A 631 -14.10 20.07 21.22
C THR A 631 -15.48 19.62 20.75
N VAL A 632 -15.58 18.40 20.28
CA VAL A 632 -16.83 17.80 19.80
C VAL A 632 -17.13 16.54 20.61
N ARG A 633 -18.34 16.42 21.08
CA ARG A 633 -18.88 15.25 21.75
C ARG A 633 -20.12 14.75 21.03
N ALA A 634 -20.22 13.46 20.84
CA ALA A 634 -21.46 12.84 20.43
C ALA A 634 -22.41 12.72 21.63
N VAL A 635 -23.68 12.97 21.40
CA VAL A 635 -24.74 12.90 22.40
C VAL A 635 -25.83 11.98 21.90
N ASN A 636 -26.22 10.98 22.66
CA ASN A 636 -27.30 10.07 22.27
C ASN A 636 -28.69 10.70 22.53
N ALA A 637 -29.74 9.98 22.14
CA ALA A 637 -31.11 10.45 22.29
C ALA A 637 -31.53 10.64 23.75
N ARG A 638 -30.78 10.08 24.70
CA ARG A 638 -31.02 10.22 26.16
C ARG A 638 -30.20 11.34 26.79
N GLY A 639 -29.44 12.10 26.02
CA GLY A 639 -28.62 13.20 26.52
C GLY A 639 -27.27 12.78 27.12
N GLN A 640 -26.88 11.51 27.02
CA GLN A 640 -25.60 11.05 27.50
C GLN A 640 -24.50 11.43 26.48
N GLN A 641 -23.41 12.00 27.01
CA GLN A 641 -22.30 12.52 26.22
C GLN A 641 -21.18 11.48 26.15
N GLY A 642 -20.65 11.29 24.97
CA GLY A 642 -19.44 10.51 24.73
C GLY A 642 -18.16 11.26 25.09
N ASP A 643 -17.04 10.61 24.95
CA ASP A 643 -15.72 11.22 25.15
C ASP A 643 -15.50 12.36 24.15
N PRO A 644 -14.76 13.41 24.56
CA PRO A 644 -14.48 14.53 23.68
C PRO A 644 -13.39 14.18 22.67
N ALA A 645 -13.57 14.60 21.44
CA ALA A 645 -12.50 14.77 20.47
C ALA A 645 -12.16 16.25 20.38
N SER A 646 -10.88 16.59 20.27
CA SER A 646 -10.44 17.98 20.22
C SER A 646 -9.46 18.20 19.07
N VAL A 647 -9.53 19.35 18.46
CA VAL A 647 -8.57 19.85 17.47
C VAL A 647 -8.22 21.29 17.79
N SER A 648 -6.96 21.62 17.69
CA SER A 648 -6.48 22.99 17.86
C SER A 648 -6.16 23.59 16.49
N PHE A 649 -6.50 24.86 16.32
CA PHE A 649 -6.19 25.61 15.11
C PHE A 649 -5.88 27.05 15.46
N ARG A 650 -5.18 27.73 14.57
CA ARG A 650 -4.80 29.11 14.75
C ARG A 650 -5.37 29.99 13.62
N ILE A 651 -5.99 31.07 14.01
CA ILE A 651 -6.36 32.14 13.09
C ILE A 651 -5.34 33.26 13.29
N ALA A 652 -4.32 33.26 12.46
CA ALA A 652 -3.30 34.29 12.47
C ALA A 652 -2.70 34.44 11.08
N ALA A 653 -2.26 35.66 10.76
CA ALA A 653 -1.46 35.87 9.58
C ALA A 653 -0.15 35.06 9.71
N PRO A 654 0.36 34.51 8.64
CA PRO A 654 1.58 33.74 8.69
C PRO A 654 2.79 34.62 8.99
N ALA A 655 3.83 34.02 9.57
CA ALA A 655 5.10 34.68 9.73
C ALA A 655 5.77 34.92 8.38
N ALA A 656 6.52 36.00 8.23
CA ALA A 656 7.29 36.25 7.03
C ALA A 656 8.36 35.15 6.85
N PRO A 657 8.81 34.87 5.62
CA PRO A 657 9.88 33.93 5.38
C PRO A 657 11.11 34.32 6.19
N SER A 658 11.67 33.34 6.89
CA SER A 658 12.90 33.54 7.67
C SER A 658 14.15 33.60 6.79
N ARG A 659 14.10 32.93 5.66
CA ARG A 659 15.18 32.78 4.69
C ARG A 659 14.60 32.54 3.33
N ILE A 660 15.18 33.14 2.30
CA ILE A 660 14.88 32.87 0.90
C ILE A 660 16.16 32.38 0.24
N GLU A 661 16.09 31.22 -0.32
CA GLU A 661 17.17 30.60 -1.06
C GLU A 661 16.94 30.80 -2.55
N LEU A 662 17.90 31.45 -3.22
CA LEU A 662 17.87 31.66 -4.66
C LEU A 662 18.90 30.77 -5.34
N THR A 663 18.41 29.84 -6.17
CA THR A 663 19.26 28.91 -6.91
C THR A 663 19.42 29.39 -8.37
N PRO A 664 20.66 29.66 -8.80
CA PRO A 664 20.91 30.07 -10.19
C PRO A 664 20.63 28.94 -11.18
N GLY A 665 20.00 29.27 -12.30
CA GLY A 665 19.84 28.40 -13.45
C GLY A 665 20.04 29.17 -14.76
N TYR A 666 19.91 28.49 -15.90
CA TYR A 666 20.02 29.15 -17.19
C TYR A 666 18.76 29.94 -17.49
N PHE A 667 18.90 31.27 -17.70
CA PHE A 667 17.75 32.18 -17.89
C PHE A 667 16.68 32.01 -16.79
N GLN A 668 17.09 31.55 -15.65
CA GLN A 668 16.15 31.29 -14.55
C GLN A 668 16.81 31.45 -13.20
N ILE A 669 15.98 31.75 -12.22
CA ILE A 669 16.32 31.75 -10.81
C ILE A 669 15.21 31.03 -10.07
N THR A 670 15.56 30.03 -9.30
CA THR A 670 14.60 29.34 -8.44
C THR A 670 14.59 29.97 -7.06
N ALA A 671 13.45 30.45 -6.64
CA ALA A 671 13.26 31.01 -5.30
C ALA A 671 12.57 30.00 -4.40
N THR A 672 13.21 29.67 -3.29
CA THR A 672 12.68 28.73 -2.29
C THR A 672 12.65 29.41 -0.93
N PRO A 673 11.49 29.91 -0.49
CA PRO A 673 11.34 30.48 0.84
C PRO A 673 11.29 29.43 1.92
N HIS A 674 11.78 29.75 3.10
CA HIS A 674 11.75 28.91 4.28
C HIS A 674 11.16 29.69 5.45
N LEU A 675 10.30 29.01 6.21
CA LEU A 675 9.77 29.50 7.48
C LEU A 675 10.67 29.04 8.63
N ALA A 676 10.75 29.85 9.69
CA ALA A 676 11.46 29.48 10.91
C ALA A 676 10.81 28.27 11.59
N VAL A 677 9.48 28.18 11.53
CA VAL A 677 8.68 27.04 11.97
C VAL A 677 7.79 26.60 10.81
N TYR A 678 7.84 25.33 10.48
CA TYR A 678 7.01 24.79 9.40
C TYR A 678 5.51 24.99 9.69
N ASP A 679 4.81 25.58 8.74
CA ASP A 679 3.37 25.77 8.75
C ASP A 679 2.78 25.24 7.45
N PRO A 680 2.02 24.13 7.47
CA PRO A 680 1.48 23.50 6.25
C PRO A 680 0.39 24.34 5.58
N THR A 681 -0.16 25.34 6.26
CA THR A 681 -1.22 26.20 5.70
C THR A 681 -0.65 27.35 4.84
N VAL A 682 0.65 27.56 4.91
CA VAL A 682 1.33 28.70 4.28
C VAL A 682 1.75 28.38 2.85
N GLN A 683 1.41 29.27 1.95
CA GLN A 683 2.02 29.40 0.64
C GLN A 683 2.75 30.74 0.56
N PHE A 684 3.48 30.97 -0.52
CA PHE A 684 4.24 32.19 -0.71
C PHE A 684 3.80 32.90 -1.97
N GLU A 685 3.63 34.21 -1.87
CA GLU A 685 3.49 35.09 -3.04
C GLU A 685 4.88 35.52 -3.50
N PHE A 686 5.13 35.35 -4.79
CA PHE A 686 6.38 35.70 -5.45
C PHE A 686 6.19 36.94 -6.32
N TRP A 687 6.97 37.96 -6.02
CA TRP A 687 7.05 39.19 -6.76
C TRP A 687 8.47 39.40 -7.25
N PHE A 688 8.61 39.90 -8.45
CA PHE A 688 9.88 39.98 -9.17
C PHE A 688 10.12 41.40 -9.68
N SER A 689 11.36 41.88 -9.55
CA SER A 689 11.80 43.17 -10.09
C SER A 689 13.23 43.06 -10.62
N GLU A 690 13.48 43.74 -11.69
CA GLU A 690 14.81 43.90 -12.26
C GLU A 690 15.62 44.99 -11.54
N LYS A 691 14.96 45.82 -10.76
CA LYS A 691 15.56 46.89 -9.97
C LYS A 691 15.13 46.76 -8.52
N ARG A 692 16.07 47.16 -7.62
CA ARG A 692 15.77 47.17 -6.19
C ARG A 692 14.65 48.17 -5.89
N ILE A 693 13.67 47.72 -5.13
CA ILE A 693 12.59 48.54 -4.61
C ILE A 693 12.97 49.04 -3.22
N ALA A 694 13.23 50.34 -3.07
CA ALA A 694 13.73 50.90 -1.81
C ALA A 694 12.64 50.87 -0.73
N ASP A 695 11.38 51.08 -1.08
CA ASP A 695 10.23 51.04 -0.16
C ASP A 695 9.43 49.74 -0.41
N ILE A 696 9.55 48.83 0.53
CA ILE A 696 8.86 47.52 0.50
C ILE A 696 7.35 47.64 0.39
N ARG A 697 6.76 48.78 0.83
CA ARG A 697 5.32 49.03 0.71
C ARG A 697 4.87 49.25 -0.72
N GLN A 698 5.80 49.55 -1.64
CA GLN A 698 5.53 49.80 -3.04
C GLN A 698 5.72 48.54 -3.93
N VAL A 699 6.01 47.37 -3.35
CA VAL A 699 6.23 46.14 -4.10
C VAL A 699 5.03 45.80 -4.97
N GLU A 700 3.84 45.87 -4.42
CA GLU A 700 2.62 45.51 -5.16
C GLU A 700 2.32 46.46 -6.37
N THR A 701 2.84 47.63 -6.37
CA THR A 701 2.65 48.60 -7.45
C THR A 701 3.80 48.66 -8.44
N THR A 702 5.01 48.24 -8.03
CA THR A 702 6.24 48.39 -8.81
C THR A 702 6.76 47.05 -9.33
N ALA A 703 6.63 45.96 -8.55
CA ALA A 703 7.11 44.64 -8.93
C ALA A 703 6.06 43.87 -9.74
N ARG A 704 6.52 42.89 -10.47
CA ARG A 704 5.64 41.98 -11.22
C ARG A 704 5.27 40.79 -10.34
N TYR A 705 3.97 40.57 -10.17
CA TYR A 705 3.47 39.37 -9.51
C TYR A 705 3.71 38.13 -10.38
N LEU A 706 4.39 37.13 -9.81
CA LEU A 706 4.66 35.87 -10.51
C LEU A 706 3.58 34.81 -10.23
N GLY A 707 3.21 34.66 -8.98
CA GLY A 707 2.23 33.66 -8.55
C GLY A 707 2.38 33.32 -7.08
N THR A 708 1.55 32.37 -6.64
CA THR A 708 1.53 31.86 -5.28
C THR A 708 1.82 30.34 -5.30
N ALA A 709 2.86 29.92 -4.61
CA ALA A 709 3.31 28.54 -4.55
C ALA A 709 4.24 28.31 -3.36
N LEU A 710 4.74 27.10 -3.19
CA LEU A 710 5.76 26.78 -2.19
C LEU A 710 7.18 27.18 -2.63
N TYR A 711 7.43 27.20 -3.91
CA TYR A 711 8.62 27.71 -4.54
C TYR A 711 8.27 28.24 -5.91
N TRP A 712 9.17 29.00 -6.51
CA TRP A 712 8.95 29.58 -7.85
C TRP A 712 10.22 29.54 -8.69
N ILE A 713 10.06 29.15 -9.93
CA ILE A 713 11.11 29.22 -10.94
C ILE A 713 10.79 30.44 -11.82
N ALA A 714 11.51 31.51 -11.61
CA ALA A 714 11.44 32.68 -12.49
C ALA A 714 12.31 32.40 -13.73
N ALA A 715 11.68 32.09 -14.83
CA ALA A 715 12.35 31.76 -16.08
C ALA A 715 11.94 32.73 -17.19
N SER A 716 12.90 33.34 -17.84
CA SER A 716 12.70 34.22 -18.99
C SER A 716 14.02 34.44 -19.70
N ILE A 717 13.98 34.53 -21.01
CA ILE A 717 15.14 34.96 -21.82
C ILE A 717 15.69 36.31 -21.38
N ASN A 718 14.89 37.13 -20.72
CA ASN A 718 15.32 38.43 -20.20
C ASN A 718 16.08 38.34 -18.89
N ILE A 719 16.12 37.19 -18.23
CA ILE A 719 16.95 36.93 -17.07
C ILE A 719 18.36 36.64 -17.53
N LYS A 720 19.22 37.65 -17.48
CA LYS A 720 20.58 37.64 -18.07
C LYS A 720 21.65 37.39 -17.02
N PRO A 721 22.71 36.63 -17.38
CA PRO A 721 23.87 36.47 -16.53
C PRO A 721 24.53 37.81 -16.19
N GLY A 722 25.09 37.92 -14.98
CA GLY A 722 25.77 39.11 -14.52
C GLY A 722 24.88 40.26 -14.06
N HIS A 723 23.57 40.06 -14.04
CA HIS A 723 22.61 41.06 -13.53
C HIS A 723 21.94 40.56 -12.26
N ASP A 724 21.74 41.49 -11.33
CA ASP A 724 21.00 41.24 -10.10
C ASP A 724 19.49 41.33 -10.38
N TYR A 725 18.79 40.37 -9.85
CA TYR A 725 17.34 40.30 -9.86
C TYR A 725 16.79 40.23 -8.44
N TYR A 726 15.69 40.89 -8.19
CA TYR A 726 15.14 41.07 -6.85
C TYR A 726 13.84 40.34 -6.72
N PHE A 727 13.75 39.51 -5.70
CA PHE A 727 12.54 38.81 -5.33
C PHE A 727 11.99 39.39 -4.04
N TYR A 728 10.70 39.64 -4.05
CA TYR A 728 9.98 40.07 -2.87
C TYR A 728 8.94 39.02 -2.59
N ILE A 729 9.10 38.34 -1.47
CA ILE A 729 8.32 37.16 -1.16
C ILE A 729 7.68 37.36 0.21
N ARG A 730 6.41 37.06 0.28
CA ARG A 730 5.67 37.04 1.55
C ARG A 730 4.90 35.75 1.70
N SER A 731 4.69 35.38 2.94
CA SER A 731 3.86 34.24 3.31
C SER A 731 2.41 34.64 3.24
N VAL A 732 1.58 33.76 2.71
CA VAL A 732 0.12 33.96 2.63
C VAL A 732 -0.59 32.70 3.10
N ASN A 733 -1.68 32.86 3.78
CA ASN A 733 -2.65 31.82 4.06
C ASN A 733 -4.07 32.40 3.96
N THR A 734 -5.07 31.62 4.32
CA THR A 734 -6.45 32.06 4.28
C THR A 734 -6.75 33.23 5.24
N VAL A 735 -5.91 33.42 6.22
CA VAL A 735 -6.08 34.46 7.26
C VAL A 735 -5.49 35.79 6.85
N GLY A 736 -4.36 35.79 6.17
CA GLY A 736 -3.70 37.03 5.80
C GLY A 736 -2.35 36.83 5.14
N LYS A 737 -1.63 37.93 5.02
CA LYS A 737 -0.33 38.01 4.35
C LYS A 737 0.72 38.61 5.30
N SER A 738 1.93 38.09 5.22
CA SER A 738 3.04 38.63 5.96
C SER A 738 3.65 39.88 5.31
N ALA A 739 4.65 40.49 5.96
CA ALA A 739 5.50 41.47 5.29
C ALA A 739 6.34 40.77 4.21
N PHE A 740 6.73 41.54 3.20
CA PHE A 740 7.68 41.11 2.18
C PHE A 740 9.07 40.94 2.70
N VAL A 741 9.76 39.92 2.20
CA VAL A 741 11.19 39.74 2.40
C VAL A 741 11.88 39.82 1.05
N GLU A 742 12.92 40.66 0.96
CA GLU A 742 13.75 40.88 -0.23
C GLU A 742 14.83 39.79 -0.32
N ALA A 743 15.03 39.26 -1.50
CA ALA A 743 16.19 38.46 -1.84
C ALA A 743 16.74 38.90 -3.20
N VAL A 744 18.07 38.96 -3.29
CA VAL A 744 18.76 39.32 -4.52
C VAL A 744 19.55 38.10 -5.02
N GLY A 745 19.48 37.84 -6.29
CA GLY A 745 20.17 36.72 -6.93
C GLY A 745 20.46 36.96 -8.38
N GLN A 746 21.31 36.12 -8.93
CA GLN A 746 21.69 36.12 -10.35
C GLN A 746 21.38 34.75 -10.94
N PRO A 747 21.09 34.67 -12.24
CA PRO A 747 21.08 33.40 -12.95
C PRO A 747 22.50 32.83 -13.03
N SER A 748 22.62 31.61 -13.53
CA SER A 748 23.93 31.01 -13.75
C SER A 748 24.77 31.89 -14.66
N ASN A 749 26.06 32.09 -14.26
CA ASN A 749 27.03 32.84 -15.01
C ASN A 749 27.92 31.93 -15.92
N ASP A 750 27.57 30.69 -16.09
CA ASP A 750 28.28 29.77 -16.98
C ASP A 750 28.07 30.18 -18.47
N PRO A 751 29.09 30.74 -19.10
CA PRO A 751 28.94 31.26 -20.48
C PRO A 751 28.72 30.16 -21.53
N ALA A 752 29.20 28.96 -21.28
CA ALA A 752 29.18 27.88 -22.28
C ALA A 752 27.76 27.46 -22.65
N ALA A 753 26.88 27.35 -21.68
CA ALA A 753 25.51 26.94 -21.93
C ALA A 753 24.65 28.05 -22.55
N TYR A 754 24.88 29.32 -22.17
CA TYR A 754 24.24 30.46 -22.85
C TYR A 754 24.67 30.57 -24.29
N LEU A 755 25.96 30.36 -24.59
CA LEU A 755 26.49 30.35 -25.95
C LEU A 755 25.86 29.20 -26.77
N ASN A 756 25.70 28.04 -26.20
CA ASN A 756 25.03 26.93 -26.90
C ASN A 756 23.56 27.25 -27.20
N PHE A 757 22.86 27.90 -26.29
CA PHE A 757 21.49 28.33 -26.50
C PHE A 757 21.36 29.36 -27.62
N PHE A 758 22.32 30.31 -27.71
CA PHE A 758 22.32 31.36 -28.72
C PHE A 758 22.93 30.94 -30.04
N ARG A 759 23.52 29.74 -30.17
CA ARG A 759 24.11 29.26 -31.42
C ARG A 759 23.05 29.19 -32.51
N GLY A 760 23.17 30.10 -33.49
CA GLY A 760 22.23 30.22 -34.61
C GLY A 760 20.97 31.04 -34.34
N ALA A 761 20.82 31.58 -33.12
CA ALA A 761 19.65 32.36 -32.74
C ALA A 761 19.90 33.85 -32.44
N ILE A 762 21.17 34.30 -32.53
CA ILE A 762 21.52 35.68 -32.30
C ILE A 762 21.08 36.55 -33.48
N ASN A 763 20.20 37.48 -33.21
CA ASN A 763 19.81 38.52 -34.17
C ASN A 763 20.10 39.92 -33.61
N LYS A 764 19.79 40.94 -34.42
CA LYS A 764 20.05 42.34 -34.02
C LYS A 764 19.43 42.73 -32.68
N THR A 765 18.30 42.15 -32.29
CA THR A 765 17.62 42.44 -31.02
C THR A 765 18.37 41.92 -29.80
N HIS A 766 19.20 40.92 -29.96
CA HIS A 766 19.98 40.30 -28.88
C HIS A 766 21.38 40.91 -28.74
N LEU A 767 21.81 41.72 -29.66
CA LEU A 767 23.11 42.40 -29.59
C LEU A 767 23.05 43.59 -28.62
N GLY A 768 24.10 43.79 -27.91
CA GLY A 768 24.21 44.93 -27.03
C GLY A 768 24.13 46.26 -27.84
N ARG A 769 23.67 47.31 -27.15
CA ARG A 769 23.38 48.61 -27.78
C ARG A 769 24.56 49.15 -28.58
N GLU A 770 25.78 49.07 -28.05
CA GLU A 770 26.99 49.56 -28.72
C GLU A 770 27.28 48.77 -30.01
N ILE A 771 27.06 47.47 -30.01
CA ILE A 771 27.24 46.62 -31.20
C ILE A 771 26.15 46.92 -32.21
N ASN A 772 24.92 47.11 -31.80
CA ASN A 772 23.85 47.47 -32.70
C ASN A 772 24.08 48.86 -33.33
N GLU A 773 24.52 49.84 -32.55
CA GLU A 773 24.90 51.20 -33.06
C GLU A 773 26.05 51.14 -34.06
N ARG A 774 27.01 50.29 -33.85
CA ARG A 774 28.13 50.07 -34.79
C ARG A 774 27.68 49.37 -36.08
N ILE A 775 26.79 48.42 -35.97
CA ILE A 775 26.18 47.70 -37.12
C ILE A 775 25.36 48.70 -37.94
N ASP A 776 24.54 49.53 -37.28
CA ASP A 776 23.66 50.53 -37.90
C ASP A 776 24.45 51.67 -38.57
N ALA A 777 25.63 52.00 -38.04
CA ALA A 777 26.50 53.06 -38.55
C ALA A 777 27.40 52.57 -39.71
N SER A 778 27.46 51.25 -39.99
CA SER A 778 28.32 50.74 -41.05
C SER A 778 27.63 50.74 -42.43
N ALA A 779 28.45 50.82 -43.54
CA ALA A 779 27.97 50.73 -44.90
C ALA A 779 27.28 49.39 -45.29
N LEU A 780 27.20 48.47 -44.31
CA LEU A 780 26.61 47.13 -44.39
C LEU A 780 25.17 47.06 -43.86
N ARG A 781 24.52 48.19 -43.66
CA ARG A 781 23.13 48.25 -43.12
C ARG A 781 22.14 47.40 -43.93
N THR A 782 22.26 47.42 -45.27
CA THR A 782 21.43 46.65 -46.16
C THR A 782 21.71 45.13 -46.10
N GLU A 783 22.98 44.75 -45.92
CA GLU A 783 23.38 43.35 -45.72
C GLU A 783 22.91 42.84 -44.34
N VAL A 784 22.97 43.69 -43.32
CA VAL A 784 22.48 43.34 -41.98
C VAL A 784 20.97 43.20 -41.95
N GLU A 785 20.21 44.06 -42.62
CA GLU A 785 18.76 43.93 -42.78
C GLU A 785 18.39 42.66 -43.60
N GLN A 786 19.15 42.33 -44.61
CA GLN A 786 18.99 41.05 -45.34
C GLN A 786 19.29 39.85 -44.46
N LEU A 787 20.36 39.91 -43.67
CA LEU A 787 20.76 38.88 -42.74
C LEU A 787 19.72 38.75 -41.61
N GLU A 788 19.20 39.87 -41.10
CA GLU A 788 18.13 39.91 -40.09
C GLU A 788 16.82 39.27 -40.64
N ASN A 789 16.48 39.53 -41.88
CA ASN A 789 15.33 38.94 -42.55
C ASN A 789 15.54 37.44 -42.82
N GLU A 790 16.80 37.05 -43.12
CA GLU A 790 17.17 35.63 -43.33
C GLU A 790 17.16 34.88 -41.98
N ILE A 791 17.76 35.47 -40.94
CA ILE A 791 17.73 34.96 -39.56
C ILE A 791 16.31 34.86 -39.04
N ASN A 792 15.44 35.87 -39.26
CA ASN A 792 14.04 35.82 -38.85
C ASN A 792 13.26 34.75 -39.64
N ARG A 793 13.58 34.51 -40.91
CA ARG A 793 13.03 33.39 -41.69
C ARG A 793 13.51 32.05 -41.15
N GLU A 794 14.81 31.94 -40.91
CA GLU A 794 15.37 30.72 -40.31
C GLU A 794 14.85 30.46 -38.89
N MET A 795 14.71 31.53 -38.10
CA MET A 795 14.09 31.40 -36.76
C MET A 795 12.63 30.95 -36.85
N THR A 796 11.85 31.53 -37.76
CA THR A 796 10.44 31.13 -37.95
C THR A 796 10.38 29.69 -38.49
N GLN A 797 11.30 29.30 -39.35
CA GLN A 797 11.42 27.93 -39.85
C GLN A 797 11.89 26.99 -38.73
N LEU A 798 12.87 27.41 -37.93
CA LEU A 798 13.38 26.65 -36.79
C LEU A 798 12.29 26.51 -35.73
N GLU A 799 11.55 27.58 -35.45
CA GLU A 799 10.40 27.53 -34.52
C GLU A 799 9.32 26.54 -35.02
N LYS A 800 9.07 26.56 -36.32
CA LYS A 800 8.14 25.62 -36.98
C LYS A 800 8.68 24.19 -36.92
N ASP A 801 10.00 24.02 -37.21
CA ASP A 801 10.68 22.72 -37.17
C ASP A 801 10.77 22.18 -35.72
N VAL A 802 11.09 23.06 -34.76
CA VAL A 802 11.10 22.71 -33.32
C VAL A 802 9.71 22.35 -32.87
N ARG A 803 8.68 23.10 -33.29
CA ARG A 803 7.29 22.77 -32.95
C ARG A 803 6.86 21.45 -33.60
N GLN A 804 7.18 21.23 -34.89
CA GLN A 804 6.90 19.97 -35.58
C GLN A 804 7.73 18.81 -35.02
N ARG A 805 8.97 19.08 -34.55
CA ARG A 805 9.82 18.11 -33.90
C ARG A 805 9.30 17.78 -32.51
N ALA A 806 8.90 18.81 -31.75
CA ALA A 806 8.26 18.62 -30.45
C ALA A 806 6.94 17.84 -30.57
N GLU A 807 6.13 18.13 -31.59
CA GLU A 807 4.91 17.38 -31.90
C GLU A 807 5.21 15.93 -32.33
N ARG A 808 6.27 15.71 -33.14
CA ARG A 808 6.75 14.38 -33.51
C ARG A 808 7.35 13.64 -32.32
N ASP A 809 8.15 14.34 -31.51
CA ASP A 809 8.79 13.77 -30.32
C ASP A 809 7.75 13.45 -29.25
N ILE A 810 6.72 14.29 -29.08
CA ILE A 810 5.56 14.01 -28.23
C ILE A 810 4.78 12.80 -28.79
N ALA A 811 4.55 12.75 -30.12
CA ALA A 811 3.89 11.62 -30.75
C ALA A 811 4.76 10.34 -30.67
N GLU A 812 6.10 10.46 -30.85
CA GLU A 812 7.04 9.35 -30.75
C GLU A 812 7.23 8.91 -29.30
N VAL A 813 7.30 9.86 -28.32
CA VAL A 813 7.33 9.57 -26.88
C VAL A 813 5.99 8.94 -26.45
N THR A 814 4.87 9.44 -26.95
CA THR A 814 3.55 8.82 -26.71
C THR A 814 3.51 7.41 -27.28
N LYS A 815 4.07 7.22 -28.50
CA LYS A 815 4.18 5.92 -29.15
C LYS A 815 5.17 5.00 -28.44
N LYS A 816 6.28 5.54 -27.90
CA LYS A 816 7.26 4.82 -27.07
C LYS A 816 6.74 4.54 -25.67
N ILE A 817 5.96 5.45 -25.09
CA ILE A 817 5.23 5.21 -23.83
C ILE A 817 4.23 4.07 -24.04
N THR A 818 3.44 4.11 -25.11
CA THR A 818 2.50 3.03 -25.45
C THR A 818 3.24 1.74 -25.81
N ALA A 819 4.38 1.82 -26.51
CA ALA A 819 5.24 0.66 -26.81
C ALA A 819 5.99 0.18 -25.55
N SER A 820 6.38 1.08 -24.65
CA SER A 820 6.98 0.72 -23.33
C SER A 820 5.94 0.19 -22.37
N GLU A 821 4.72 0.75 -22.35
CA GLU A 821 3.58 0.17 -21.65
C GLU A 821 3.24 -1.21 -22.22
N ASN A 822 3.25 -1.36 -23.53
CA ASN A 822 3.05 -2.65 -24.22
C ASN A 822 4.26 -3.57 -24.00
N SER A 823 5.51 -3.05 -24.03
CA SER A 823 6.72 -3.85 -23.76
C SER A 823 6.90 -4.14 -22.27
N ILE A 824 6.49 -3.26 -21.36
CA ILE A 824 6.40 -3.52 -19.92
C ILE A 824 5.26 -4.50 -19.68
N THR A 825 4.12 -4.34 -20.34
CA THR A 825 3.00 -5.28 -20.30
C THR A 825 3.37 -6.59 -20.99
N GLU A 826 4.11 -6.59 -22.10
CA GLU A 826 4.66 -7.80 -22.74
C GLU A 826 5.84 -8.38 -21.97
N LEU A 827 6.71 -7.58 -21.34
CA LEU A 827 7.82 -8.09 -20.53
C LEU A 827 7.34 -8.56 -19.16
N VAL A 828 6.36 -7.87 -18.58
CA VAL A 828 5.59 -8.34 -17.42
C VAL A 828 4.73 -9.54 -17.82
N ALA A 829 4.09 -9.55 -19.00
CA ALA A 829 3.37 -10.71 -19.53
C ALA A 829 4.33 -11.81 -20.05
N LYS A 830 5.55 -11.52 -20.53
CA LYS A 830 6.53 -12.52 -20.95
C LYS A 830 7.31 -13.07 -19.76
N LYS A 831 7.71 -12.22 -18.79
CA LYS A 831 8.26 -12.69 -17.51
C LYS A 831 7.19 -13.27 -16.61
N SER A 832 5.97 -12.72 -16.60
CA SER A 832 4.77 -13.32 -16.02
C SER A 832 4.30 -14.52 -16.84
N GLY A 833 4.52 -14.60 -18.12
CA GLY A 833 4.28 -15.73 -18.98
C GLY A 833 5.37 -16.80 -18.88
N GLU A 834 6.64 -16.43 -18.69
CA GLU A 834 7.75 -17.34 -18.37
C GLU A 834 7.67 -17.82 -16.92
N GLN A 835 7.26 -16.94 -16.01
CA GLN A 835 6.89 -17.29 -14.63
C GLN A 835 5.54 -18.02 -14.58
N SER A 836 4.52 -17.66 -15.40
CA SER A 836 3.26 -18.40 -15.53
C SER A 836 3.42 -19.66 -16.36
N LEU A 837 4.46 -19.83 -17.18
CA LEU A 837 4.83 -21.12 -17.78
C LEU A 837 5.59 -22.00 -16.78
N ALA A 838 6.41 -21.41 -15.93
CA ALA A 838 7.04 -22.10 -14.80
C ALA A 838 6.00 -22.37 -13.70
N ILE A 839 5.12 -21.42 -13.40
CA ILE A 839 3.99 -21.49 -12.46
C ILE A 839 2.84 -22.33 -13.06
N ALA A 840 2.50 -22.29 -14.36
CA ALA A 840 1.50 -23.13 -15.00
C ALA A 840 1.99 -24.55 -15.32
N LYS A 841 3.30 -24.74 -15.40
CA LYS A 841 3.90 -26.08 -15.23
C LYS A 841 3.71 -26.58 -13.81
N VAL A 842 3.71 -25.67 -12.85
CA VAL A 842 3.47 -25.93 -11.44
C VAL A 842 1.98 -26.11 -11.18
N ASP A 843 1.07 -25.31 -11.69
CA ASP A 843 -0.39 -25.47 -11.54
C ASP A 843 -0.89 -26.76 -12.18
N ARG A 844 -0.41 -27.10 -13.37
CA ARG A 844 -0.75 -28.39 -14.00
C ARG A 844 -0.30 -29.59 -13.15
N LYS A 845 0.84 -29.51 -12.45
CA LYS A 845 1.26 -30.53 -11.50
C LYS A 845 0.44 -30.52 -10.22
N VAL A 846 0.07 -29.32 -9.71
CA VAL A 846 -0.84 -29.19 -8.55
C VAL A 846 -2.22 -29.71 -8.89
N ASP A 847 -2.74 -29.39 -10.07
CA ASP A 847 -4.02 -29.92 -10.55
C ASP A 847 -3.97 -31.44 -10.80
N SER A 848 -2.85 -31.98 -11.32
CA SER A 848 -2.67 -33.41 -11.47
C SER A 848 -2.52 -34.11 -10.12
N VAL A 849 -1.79 -33.51 -9.17
CA VAL A 849 -1.63 -34.02 -7.79
C VAL A 849 -2.94 -33.86 -7.01
N SER A 850 -3.67 -32.74 -7.19
CA SER A 850 -5.00 -32.54 -6.61
C SER A 850 -6.03 -33.52 -7.18
N SER A 851 -5.93 -33.85 -8.47
CA SER A 851 -6.77 -34.89 -9.08
C SER A 851 -6.35 -36.29 -8.69
N GLU A 852 -5.04 -36.55 -8.52
CA GLU A 852 -4.52 -37.79 -7.95
C GLU A 852 -4.92 -37.97 -6.48
N ILE A 853 -4.89 -36.88 -5.68
CA ILE A 853 -5.39 -36.90 -4.29
C ILE A 853 -6.90 -37.13 -4.26
N ARG A 854 -7.67 -36.51 -5.17
CA ARG A 854 -9.12 -36.76 -5.28
C ARG A 854 -9.45 -38.18 -5.77
N GLN A 855 -8.55 -38.82 -6.49
CA GLN A 855 -8.72 -40.21 -6.92
C GLN A 855 -8.25 -41.22 -5.86
N THR A 856 -7.41 -40.77 -4.87
CA THR A 856 -6.93 -41.62 -3.78
C THR A 856 -7.69 -41.45 -2.47
N VAL A 857 -8.59 -40.45 -2.37
CA VAL A 857 -9.56 -40.28 -1.30
C VAL A 857 -10.96 -40.64 -1.81
#